data_f6ae51bdb140071adf2ce7ae8a98b98b
#
_entry.id   f6ae51bdb140071adf2ce7ae8a98b98b
#
_cell.length_a   1.000
_cell.length_b   1.000
_cell.length_c   1.000
_cell.angle_alpha   90.00
_cell.angle_beta   90.00
_cell.angle_gamma   90.00
#
_symmetry.space_group_name_H-M   'P 1'
#
loop_
_entity.id
_entity.type
_entity.pdbx_description
1 polymer ?
#
loop_
_entity_poly.entity_id
_entity_poly.type
_entity_poly.pdbx_seq_one_letter_code
_entity_poly.pdbx_strand_id
1 'polypeptide(L)'
;MAISRLSLRALNAATLGGLQLLDVVASPAAHEGSHFTLFFAKGVALDAAKAQVGESLISAVMLNGAPILRCDALPQHLTAAQPEFDIFAGKNIAISTRNGEPVENVFEWLEYHYDFFAMDGAVIFNRARKGKDQGFIKKLKSAIDACEKPLQVLVVESGHPLGAADLPPEAHPFCVGEAPGRDRMKVPAADPWTSPLAEMSIYEIARQRFLQNARAIMNIDICDLLYDPVLEAPGRRKSRVPKTPFDIAATSPGTAVKLIGRHCYPWRVRGGKAATFADHICIQFDKAKFRNRWCVSPQGLAPENLLRLLRISGIEACSTAGFYRHMAVRHPVNRISRLVAKTSLVESPSLLSMSDNIFEHKPVRSPKVDLKQTKPDRNRTAIVTTMKNEGPFILEWIAYHQAIGVQDFLVYTNDCSDGTDDMFDLLQAKGVLQHRQNPYKKMNLKPQHAALRDAENEPLIQKADWLICMDVDEFINIKVGDGQLKDLYKAVGDANLISCTWRLFGNSDMHGFSEDPTIKMYTHCAPEFSPKPHHAWGFKTLFRNTGSFKKMGVHRPKGLQPQLLKHIRWVNGSGKPLPKSDFRNAWRSTKSTYGYDLVSLNHYAVRNADSFLVKRDRGRVNHVDRDQGLAYWFRMNNNTIEDLSIQKRIPMMEEKLKVLMADPNIARQHYRCVAAHKDKISALKNNKEQMAFYETLTSPRMEKLSKMHKYFGSNVFFNGPQCIPDDIVWADHPKDFSFTVERQANPS
;
A
#
# COMPACT_ATOMS: atom_id res chain seq x y z
N MET A 1 -44.23 -13.36 31.29
CA MET A 1 -44.23 -12.04 30.69
C MET A 1 -43.65 -12.13 29.26
N ALA A 2 -44.28 -11.53 28.28
CA ALA A 2 -43.73 -11.52 26.90
C ALA A 2 -42.39 -10.75 26.94
N ILE A 3 -41.30 -11.35 26.43
CA ILE A 3 -39.99 -10.72 26.35
C ILE A 3 -40.10 -9.54 25.36
N SER A 4 -39.78 -8.32 25.81
CA SER A 4 -39.77 -7.13 24.92
C SER A 4 -38.83 -7.34 23.73
N ARG A 5 -39.27 -7.00 22.51
CA ARG A 5 -38.49 -7.14 21.28
C ARG A 5 -37.20 -6.30 21.28
N LEU A 6 -37.16 -5.21 22.06
CA LEU A 6 -35.97 -4.46 22.37
C LEU A 6 -35.78 -4.37 23.89
N SER A 7 -34.64 -4.81 24.38
CA SER A 7 -34.22 -4.71 25.77
C SER A 7 -32.98 -3.84 25.91
N LEU A 8 -32.85 -3.15 27.05
CA LEU A 8 -31.69 -2.33 27.39
C LEU A 8 -31.03 -2.89 28.64
N ARG A 9 -29.70 -3.06 28.61
CA ARG A 9 -28.89 -3.45 29.74
C ARG A 9 -27.65 -2.57 29.84
N ALA A 10 -27.01 -2.60 31.01
CA ALA A 10 -25.73 -1.94 31.22
C ALA A 10 -24.67 -2.94 31.69
N LEU A 11 -23.42 -2.68 31.39
CA LEU A 11 -22.30 -3.35 32.02
C LEU A 11 -22.19 -2.89 33.48
N ASN A 12 -21.84 -3.80 34.37
CA ASN A 12 -21.57 -3.51 35.80
C ASN A 12 -20.13 -3.00 35.95
N ALA A 13 -19.81 -1.88 35.30
CA ALA A 13 -18.52 -1.25 35.41
C ALA A 13 -18.27 -0.80 36.86
N ALA A 14 -17.12 -1.20 37.41
CA ALA A 14 -16.73 -0.92 38.79
C ALA A 14 -15.21 -0.73 38.91
N THR A 15 -14.71 -0.41 40.06
CA THR A 15 -13.28 -0.42 40.39
C THR A 15 -12.99 -1.38 41.52
N LEU A 16 -11.90 -2.13 41.43
CA LEU A 16 -11.41 -3.02 42.46
C LEU A 16 -9.95 -2.71 42.75
N GLY A 17 -9.67 -2.18 43.96
CA GLY A 17 -8.31 -1.74 44.31
C GLY A 17 -7.70 -0.71 43.35
N GLY A 18 -8.54 0.20 42.83
CA GLY A 18 -8.12 1.19 41.79
C GLY A 18 -8.05 0.64 40.38
N LEU A 19 -8.23 -0.66 40.16
CA LEU A 19 -8.23 -1.28 38.82
C LEU A 19 -9.64 -1.25 38.22
N GLN A 20 -9.75 -0.86 36.98
CA GLN A 20 -11.03 -0.73 36.27
C GLN A 20 -11.58 -2.10 35.85
N LEU A 21 -12.82 -2.39 36.25
CA LEU A 21 -13.64 -3.51 35.76
C LEU A 21 -14.63 -3.02 34.71
N LEU A 22 -14.81 -3.82 33.67
CA LEU A 22 -15.85 -3.61 32.63
C LEU A 22 -17.17 -4.23 33.06
N ASP A 23 -17.11 -5.44 33.63
CA ASP A 23 -18.28 -6.19 34.07
C ASP A 23 -17.90 -7.24 35.09
N VAL A 24 -18.89 -7.67 35.86
CA VAL A 24 -18.83 -8.79 36.79
C VAL A 24 -20.05 -9.68 36.57
N VAL A 25 -19.83 -10.96 36.26
CA VAL A 25 -20.89 -11.89 35.85
C VAL A 25 -20.93 -13.09 36.79
N ALA A 26 -22.09 -13.41 37.29
CA ALA A 26 -22.30 -14.66 38.04
C ALA A 26 -22.35 -15.85 37.06
N SER A 27 -21.74 -16.95 37.41
CA SER A 27 -21.91 -18.21 36.66
C SER A 27 -23.10 -18.97 37.25
N PRO A 28 -23.96 -19.62 36.43
CA PRO A 28 -25.01 -20.47 36.98
C PRO A 28 -24.39 -21.59 37.81
N ALA A 29 -24.94 -21.83 38.99
CA ALA A 29 -24.46 -22.87 39.88
C ALA A 29 -24.62 -24.26 39.24
N ALA A 30 -23.53 -24.87 38.85
CA ALA A 30 -23.48 -26.30 38.59
C ALA A 30 -23.00 -26.97 39.88
N HIS A 31 -23.90 -27.41 40.73
CA HIS A 31 -23.78 -28.32 41.86
C HIS A 31 -22.89 -27.94 43.05
N GLU A 32 -21.90 -27.04 43.00
CA GLU A 32 -21.09 -26.62 44.16
C GLU A 32 -20.65 -25.17 44.05
N GLY A 33 -21.35 -24.25 44.74
CA GLY A 33 -20.93 -22.86 44.95
C GLY A 33 -21.16 -21.91 43.76
N SER A 34 -21.44 -20.66 44.09
CA SER A 34 -21.54 -19.59 43.08
C SER A 34 -20.15 -19.18 42.63
N HIS A 35 -19.89 -19.20 41.33
CA HIS A 35 -18.67 -18.66 40.74
C HIS A 35 -18.93 -17.34 40.06
N PHE A 36 -17.93 -16.48 40.03
CA PHE A 36 -18.00 -15.16 39.44
C PHE A 36 -16.88 -14.95 38.41
N THR A 37 -17.19 -14.27 37.33
CA THR A 37 -16.17 -13.86 36.35
C THR A 37 -16.02 -12.34 36.37
N LEU A 38 -14.80 -11.87 36.64
CA LEU A 38 -14.42 -10.46 36.65
C LEU A 38 -13.70 -10.11 35.34
N PHE A 39 -14.24 -9.18 34.59
CA PHE A 39 -13.68 -8.68 33.31
C PHE A 39 -13.01 -7.33 33.55
N PHE A 40 -11.68 -7.31 33.61
CA PHE A 40 -10.93 -6.08 33.76
C PHE A 40 -10.77 -5.35 32.41
N ALA A 41 -10.55 -4.03 32.49
CA ALA A 41 -10.25 -3.23 31.33
C ALA A 41 -8.86 -3.56 30.75
N LYS A 42 -8.67 -3.29 29.47
CA LYS A 42 -7.40 -3.47 28.80
C LYS A 42 -6.31 -2.58 29.42
N GLY A 43 -5.12 -3.16 29.56
CA GLY A 43 -3.95 -2.49 30.16
C GLY A 43 -3.79 -2.73 31.67
N VAL A 44 -4.78 -3.34 32.32
CA VAL A 44 -4.62 -3.80 33.71
C VAL A 44 -3.61 -4.96 33.74
N ALA A 45 -2.62 -4.91 34.65
CA ALA A 45 -1.64 -5.97 34.82
C ALA A 45 -2.29 -7.21 35.46
N LEU A 46 -1.98 -8.41 34.95
CA LEU A 46 -2.58 -9.66 35.41
C LEU A 46 -2.29 -9.91 36.90
N ASP A 47 -1.06 -9.70 37.35
CA ASP A 47 -0.66 -9.96 38.72
C ASP A 47 -1.28 -8.94 39.69
N ALA A 48 -1.44 -7.69 39.24
CA ALA A 48 -2.18 -6.69 40.03
C ALA A 48 -3.66 -7.08 40.18
N ALA A 49 -4.29 -7.59 39.10
CA ALA A 49 -5.67 -8.08 39.20
C ALA A 49 -5.81 -9.31 40.11
N LYS A 50 -4.90 -10.29 40.03
CA LYS A 50 -4.88 -11.48 40.91
C LYS A 50 -4.74 -11.08 42.36
N ALA A 51 -3.86 -10.13 42.68
CA ALA A 51 -3.65 -9.66 44.07
C ALA A 51 -4.92 -9.08 44.70
N GLN A 52 -5.85 -8.52 43.90
CA GLN A 52 -7.12 -8.00 44.44
C GLN A 52 -8.15 -9.07 44.79
N VAL A 53 -8.04 -10.25 44.18
CA VAL A 53 -8.97 -11.36 44.41
C VAL A 53 -8.45 -12.34 45.48
N GLY A 54 -7.11 -12.44 45.62
CA GLY A 54 -6.46 -13.26 46.67
C GLY A 54 -6.81 -14.74 46.55
N GLU A 55 -7.12 -15.34 47.69
CA GLU A 55 -7.40 -16.79 47.83
C GLU A 55 -8.68 -17.25 47.10
N SER A 56 -9.60 -16.34 46.79
CA SER A 56 -10.82 -16.65 46.04
C SER A 56 -10.55 -16.94 44.53
N LEU A 57 -9.31 -16.79 44.05
CA LEU A 57 -8.98 -16.98 42.65
C LEU A 57 -9.02 -18.46 42.23
N ILE A 58 -9.91 -18.80 41.30
CA ILE A 58 -9.98 -20.13 40.68
C ILE A 58 -9.09 -20.20 39.44
N SER A 59 -9.21 -19.20 38.54
CA SER A 59 -8.42 -19.17 37.33
C SER A 59 -8.27 -17.74 36.80
N ALA A 60 -7.20 -17.50 36.02
CA ALA A 60 -6.90 -16.22 35.42
C ALA A 60 -6.37 -16.37 34.01
N VAL A 61 -6.84 -15.53 33.09
CA VAL A 61 -6.42 -15.53 31.69
C VAL A 61 -6.33 -14.11 31.14
N MET A 62 -5.44 -13.89 30.17
CA MET A 62 -5.33 -12.62 29.44
C MET A 62 -6.05 -12.69 28.10
N LEU A 63 -6.98 -11.79 27.86
CA LEU A 63 -7.67 -11.63 26.58
C LEU A 63 -7.32 -10.27 25.95
N ASN A 64 -6.44 -10.27 24.93
CA ASN A 64 -6.02 -9.07 24.20
C ASN A 64 -5.51 -7.91 25.11
N GLY A 65 -4.82 -8.26 26.21
CA GLY A 65 -4.28 -7.29 27.15
C GLY A 65 -5.26 -6.87 28.27
N ALA A 66 -6.39 -7.58 28.40
CA ALA A 66 -7.35 -7.43 29.49
C ALA A 66 -7.39 -8.71 30.34
N PRO A 67 -7.23 -8.67 31.69
CA PRO A 67 -7.39 -9.83 32.55
C PRO A 67 -8.85 -10.25 32.63
N ILE A 68 -9.09 -11.56 32.66
CA ILE A 68 -10.35 -12.19 33.03
C ILE A 68 -10.05 -13.16 34.16
N LEU A 69 -10.70 -12.96 35.30
CA LEU A 69 -10.50 -13.77 36.49
C LEU A 69 -11.79 -14.49 36.87
N ARG A 70 -11.69 -15.77 37.26
CA ARG A 70 -12.78 -16.52 37.86
C ARG A 70 -12.47 -16.68 39.33
N CYS A 71 -13.47 -16.44 40.18
CA CYS A 71 -13.36 -16.57 41.63
C CYS A 71 -14.63 -17.20 42.23
N ASP A 72 -14.50 -17.79 43.37
CA ASP A 72 -15.60 -18.42 44.13
C ASP A 72 -16.31 -17.44 45.08
N ALA A 73 -15.69 -16.30 45.41
CA ALA A 73 -16.28 -15.26 46.20
C ALA A 73 -16.06 -13.89 45.61
N LEU A 74 -16.98 -12.94 45.85
CA LEU A 74 -16.85 -11.55 45.42
C LEU A 74 -16.46 -10.65 46.61
N PRO A 75 -15.59 -9.65 46.39
CA PRO A 75 -15.42 -8.54 47.31
C PRO A 75 -16.78 -7.90 47.63
N GLN A 76 -17.01 -7.57 48.92
CA GLN A 76 -18.34 -7.15 49.43
C GLN A 76 -18.97 -5.95 48.74
N HIS A 77 -18.19 -5.10 48.09
CA HIS A 77 -18.69 -3.90 47.38
C HIS A 77 -19.01 -4.14 45.88
N LEU A 78 -18.73 -5.35 45.38
CA LEU A 78 -19.06 -5.70 43.99
C LEU A 78 -20.39 -6.44 43.89
N THR A 79 -21.14 -6.15 42.88
CA THR A 79 -22.37 -6.88 42.51
C THR A 79 -22.19 -7.57 41.16
N ALA A 80 -22.61 -8.82 41.07
CA ALA A 80 -22.54 -9.55 39.79
C ALA A 80 -23.85 -9.45 39.02
N ALA A 81 -23.75 -9.27 37.71
CA ALA A 81 -24.90 -9.42 36.83
C ALA A 81 -25.29 -10.90 36.75
N GLN A 82 -26.60 -11.17 36.87
CA GLN A 82 -27.14 -12.49 36.62
C GLN A 82 -27.21 -12.81 35.16
N PRO A 83 -26.93 -14.03 34.71
CA PRO A 83 -27.12 -14.47 33.33
C PRO A 83 -28.60 -14.41 32.91
N GLU A 84 -28.85 -13.97 31.69
CA GLU A 84 -30.17 -13.85 31.10
C GLU A 84 -30.25 -14.66 29.79
N PHE A 85 -30.01 -15.95 29.86
CA PHE A 85 -29.89 -16.83 28.70
C PHE A 85 -31.18 -17.07 27.94
N ASP A 86 -32.33 -16.85 28.55
CA ASP A 86 -33.67 -17.06 27.98
C ASP A 86 -34.00 -16.04 26.89
N ILE A 87 -33.38 -14.86 26.94
CA ILE A 87 -33.61 -13.81 25.93
C ILE A 87 -33.39 -14.31 24.52
N PHE A 88 -32.36 -15.12 24.33
CA PHE A 88 -31.92 -15.58 23.03
C PHE A 88 -31.91 -17.11 22.88
N ALA A 89 -32.57 -17.83 23.75
CA ALA A 89 -32.62 -19.29 23.67
C ALA A 89 -33.10 -19.78 22.31
N GLY A 90 -32.33 -20.66 21.68
CA GLY A 90 -32.61 -21.27 20.40
C GLY A 90 -32.52 -20.34 19.17
N LYS A 91 -32.06 -19.09 19.33
CA LYS A 91 -32.02 -18.05 18.27
C LYS A 91 -30.62 -17.91 17.66
N ASN A 92 -30.60 -17.39 16.41
CA ASN A 92 -29.38 -17.01 15.69
C ASN A 92 -29.09 -15.51 15.96
N ILE A 93 -27.98 -15.20 16.64
CA ILE A 93 -27.73 -13.86 17.17
C ILE A 93 -26.39 -13.32 16.69
N ALA A 94 -26.38 -12.05 16.23
CA ALA A 94 -25.14 -11.33 15.97
C ALA A 94 -24.68 -10.57 17.23
N ILE A 95 -23.35 -10.52 17.43
CA ILE A 95 -22.70 -9.62 18.38
C ILE A 95 -22.07 -8.50 17.59
N SER A 96 -22.47 -7.26 17.87
CA SER A 96 -21.97 -6.08 17.18
C SER A 96 -21.70 -4.92 18.13
N THR A 97 -20.98 -3.92 17.62
CA THR A 97 -20.80 -2.63 18.31
C THR A 97 -21.36 -1.51 17.49
N ARG A 98 -21.99 -0.53 18.13
CA ARG A 98 -22.42 0.70 17.50
C ARG A 98 -21.54 1.87 17.95
N ASN A 99 -21.03 2.63 16.98
CA ASN A 99 -20.17 3.80 17.20
C ASN A 99 -20.68 5.04 16.48
N GLY A 100 -21.95 5.36 16.71
CA GLY A 100 -22.62 6.53 16.12
C GLY A 100 -23.34 6.26 14.79
N GLU A 101 -23.43 5.01 14.33
CA GLU A 101 -24.22 4.65 13.16
C GLU A 101 -25.68 5.05 13.40
N PRO A 102 -26.35 5.68 12.39
CA PRO A 102 -27.75 6.08 12.50
C PRO A 102 -28.69 4.87 12.57
N VAL A 103 -29.88 5.08 13.11
CA VAL A 103 -30.88 4.03 13.26
C VAL A 103 -31.19 3.33 11.95
N GLU A 104 -31.24 4.09 10.87
CA GLU A 104 -31.56 3.60 9.53
C GLU A 104 -30.54 2.52 9.08
N ASN A 105 -29.26 2.73 9.33
CA ASN A 105 -28.22 1.75 8.99
C ASN A 105 -28.30 0.51 9.89
N VAL A 106 -28.55 0.68 11.20
CA VAL A 106 -28.69 -0.44 12.14
C VAL A 106 -29.89 -1.29 11.79
N PHE A 107 -31.02 -0.64 11.45
CA PHE A 107 -32.26 -1.34 11.12
C PHE A 107 -32.16 -2.06 9.78
N GLU A 108 -31.63 -1.42 8.74
CA GLU A 108 -31.37 -2.04 7.42
C GLU A 108 -30.43 -3.25 7.56
N TRP A 109 -29.38 -3.15 8.42
CA TRP A 109 -28.48 -4.26 8.73
C TRP A 109 -29.21 -5.44 9.40
N LEU A 110 -30.11 -5.19 10.35
CA LEU A 110 -30.92 -6.21 11.01
C LEU A 110 -31.87 -6.89 10.01
N GLU A 111 -32.61 -6.10 9.22
CA GLU A 111 -33.55 -6.62 8.25
C GLU A 111 -32.86 -7.46 7.17
N TYR A 112 -31.72 -7.00 6.63
CA TYR A 112 -30.93 -7.71 5.63
C TYR A 112 -30.54 -9.12 6.13
N HIS A 113 -29.98 -9.18 7.33
CA HIS A 113 -29.52 -10.48 7.87
C HIS A 113 -30.67 -11.38 8.30
N TYR A 114 -31.78 -10.82 8.72
CA TYR A 114 -33.00 -11.60 8.98
C TYR A 114 -33.55 -12.22 7.70
N ASP A 115 -33.72 -11.42 6.66
CA ASP A 115 -34.35 -11.86 5.41
C ASP A 115 -33.49 -12.90 4.68
N PHE A 116 -32.20 -12.68 4.60
CA PHE A 116 -31.31 -13.49 3.76
C PHE A 116 -30.51 -14.54 4.51
N PHE A 117 -30.20 -14.36 5.79
CA PHE A 117 -29.28 -15.21 6.54
C PHE A 117 -29.87 -15.80 7.82
N ALA A 118 -31.18 -15.72 8.04
CA ALA A 118 -31.85 -16.27 9.22
C ALA A 118 -31.33 -15.76 10.58
N MET A 119 -30.91 -14.52 10.65
CA MET A 119 -30.53 -13.88 11.91
C MET A 119 -31.77 -13.42 12.66
N ASP A 120 -32.01 -13.94 13.86
CA ASP A 120 -33.20 -13.64 14.67
C ASP A 120 -33.04 -12.34 15.49
N GLY A 121 -31.80 -11.85 15.65
CA GLY A 121 -31.55 -10.63 16.43
C GLY A 121 -30.08 -10.35 16.68
N ALA A 122 -29.82 -9.40 17.58
CA ALA A 122 -28.46 -8.97 17.88
C ALA A 122 -28.29 -8.49 19.34
N VAL A 123 -27.07 -8.68 19.87
CA VAL A 123 -26.52 -7.95 21.00
C VAL A 123 -25.68 -6.82 20.46
N ILE A 124 -26.07 -5.58 20.73
CA ILE A 124 -25.42 -4.37 20.25
C ILE A 124 -24.81 -3.59 21.42
N PHE A 125 -23.48 -3.60 21.53
CA PHE A 125 -22.77 -2.73 22.48
C PHE A 125 -22.77 -1.30 21.96
N ASN A 126 -23.59 -0.44 22.59
CA ASN A 126 -23.65 0.97 22.25
C ASN A 126 -22.47 1.72 22.90
N ARG A 127 -21.60 2.29 22.09
CA ARG A 127 -20.36 2.93 22.55
C ARG A 127 -20.53 4.37 23.00
N ALA A 128 -21.75 4.90 22.96
CA ALA A 128 -22.07 6.17 23.58
C ALA A 128 -21.98 6.07 25.12
N ARG A 129 -21.73 7.19 25.79
CA ARG A 129 -21.76 7.25 27.25
C ARG A 129 -23.14 6.80 27.73
N LYS A 130 -23.15 5.96 28.79
CA LYS A 130 -24.38 5.43 29.40
C LYS A 130 -25.41 6.54 29.62
N GLY A 131 -26.63 6.33 29.13
CA GLY A 131 -27.76 7.26 29.24
C GLY A 131 -27.70 8.50 28.33
N LYS A 132 -26.67 8.68 27.51
CA LYS A 132 -26.52 9.88 26.65
C LYS A 132 -27.09 9.72 25.24
N ASP A 133 -27.56 8.52 24.86
CA ASP A 133 -28.02 8.22 23.49
C ASP A 133 -29.49 7.74 23.46
N GLN A 134 -30.32 8.30 24.32
CA GLN A 134 -31.73 7.93 24.46
C GLN A 134 -32.54 8.15 23.16
N GLY A 135 -32.13 9.14 22.35
CA GLY A 135 -32.74 9.40 21.05
C GLY A 135 -32.61 8.23 20.09
N PHE A 136 -31.41 7.59 20.05
CA PHE A 136 -31.19 6.39 19.26
C PHE A 136 -32.04 5.22 19.78
N ILE A 137 -32.01 4.96 21.08
CA ILE A 137 -32.78 3.86 21.71
C ILE A 137 -34.26 3.99 21.40
N LYS A 138 -34.84 5.20 21.56
CA LYS A 138 -36.24 5.46 21.28
C LYS A 138 -36.59 5.20 19.81
N LYS A 139 -35.76 5.70 18.89
CA LYS A 139 -35.97 5.51 17.44
C LYS A 139 -35.84 4.05 17.03
N LEU A 140 -34.83 3.34 17.54
CA LEU A 140 -34.64 1.93 17.26
C LEU A 140 -35.79 1.08 17.79
N LYS A 141 -36.28 1.40 19.01
CA LYS A 141 -37.46 0.74 19.57
C LYS A 141 -38.69 0.95 18.67
N SER A 142 -38.96 2.18 18.25
CA SER A 142 -40.07 2.47 17.34
C SER A 142 -39.97 1.72 16.01
N ALA A 143 -38.76 1.62 15.43
CA ALA A 143 -38.55 0.89 14.19
C ALA A 143 -38.79 -0.62 14.35
N ILE A 144 -38.31 -1.22 15.46
CA ILE A 144 -38.50 -2.64 15.77
C ILE A 144 -39.98 -2.95 16.07
N ASP A 145 -40.63 -2.09 16.85
CA ASP A 145 -42.05 -2.27 17.17
C ASP A 145 -42.98 -2.16 15.95
N ALA A 146 -42.63 -1.29 14.99
CA ALA A 146 -43.36 -1.13 13.72
C ALA A 146 -43.06 -2.23 12.70
N CYS A 147 -41.99 -3.03 12.86
CA CYS A 147 -41.61 -4.08 11.95
C CYS A 147 -42.39 -5.36 12.21
N GLU A 148 -42.89 -6.01 11.17
CA GLU A 148 -43.59 -7.31 11.29
C GLU A 148 -42.66 -8.48 11.64
N LYS A 149 -41.35 -8.35 11.39
CA LYS A 149 -40.36 -9.40 11.63
C LYS A 149 -40.10 -9.57 13.15
N PRO A 150 -40.02 -10.81 13.67
CA PRO A 150 -39.86 -11.06 15.09
C PRO A 150 -38.41 -10.86 15.58
N LEU A 151 -37.82 -9.72 15.22
CA LEU A 151 -36.46 -9.37 15.63
C LEU A 151 -36.35 -9.19 17.15
N GLN A 152 -35.31 -9.77 17.75
CA GLN A 152 -34.97 -9.63 19.16
C GLN A 152 -33.65 -8.87 19.32
N VAL A 153 -33.68 -7.68 19.89
CA VAL A 153 -32.49 -6.84 20.02
C VAL A 153 -32.20 -6.50 21.47
N LEU A 154 -30.97 -6.69 21.90
CA LEU A 154 -30.47 -6.25 23.19
C LEU A 154 -29.41 -5.17 22.97
N VAL A 155 -29.66 -3.96 23.50
CA VAL A 155 -28.67 -2.88 23.51
C VAL A 155 -27.97 -2.90 24.87
N VAL A 156 -26.64 -2.95 24.86
CA VAL A 156 -25.81 -2.94 26.05
C VAL A 156 -25.05 -1.62 26.13
N GLU A 157 -25.26 -0.85 27.19
CA GLU A 157 -24.53 0.40 27.46
C GLU A 157 -23.34 0.15 28.39
N SER A 158 -22.29 0.93 28.26
CA SER A 158 -21.11 0.89 29.12
C SER A 158 -20.91 2.19 29.88
N GLY A 159 -20.54 2.07 31.17
CA GLY A 159 -20.06 3.21 31.97
C GLY A 159 -18.59 3.55 31.75
N HIS A 160 -17.86 2.67 31.03
CA HIS A 160 -16.45 2.82 30.67
C HIS A 160 -16.29 2.88 29.14
N PRO A 161 -15.39 3.72 28.58
CA PRO A 161 -15.16 3.76 27.14
C PRO A 161 -14.59 2.43 26.62
N LEU A 162 -15.09 1.94 25.50
CA LEU A 162 -14.68 0.67 24.90
C LEU A 162 -13.63 0.81 23.78
N GLY A 163 -13.22 2.03 23.46
CA GLY A 163 -12.25 2.33 22.42
C GLY A 163 -10.83 2.51 22.92
N ALA A 164 -9.88 2.60 21.99
CA ALA A 164 -8.48 2.85 22.29
C ALA A 164 -8.25 4.24 22.89
N ALA A 165 -7.49 4.31 23.97
CA ALA A 165 -7.29 5.55 24.72
C ALA A 165 -6.49 6.62 23.95
N ASP A 166 -5.62 6.19 23.03
CA ASP A 166 -4.63 6.99 22.32
C ASP A 166 -5.00 7.33 20.86
N LEU A 167 -6.20 6.92 20.41
CA LEU A 167 -6.61 7.11 19.02
C LEU A 167 -7.75 8.13 18.88
N PRO A 168 -7.80 8.84 17.73
CA PRO A 168 -8.90 9.74 17.41
C PRO A 168 -10.18 8.97 17.09
N PRO A 169 -11.34 9.68 16.91
CA PRO A 169 -12.60 9.06 16.53
C PRO A 169 -12.43 8.10 15.32
N GLU A 170 -13.04 6.92 15.41
CA GLU A 170 -12.95 5.87 14.39
C GLU A 170 -13.46 6.33 13.02
N ALA A 171 -14.46 7.22 13.00
CA ALA A 171 -14.96 7.81 11.75
C ALA A 171 -13.92 8.64 11.00
N HIS A 172 -12.84 9.11 11.66
CA HIS A 172 -11.82 9.91 11.01
C HIS A 172 -10.97 9.07 10.04
N PRO A 173 -10.66 9.57 8.82
CA PRO A 173 -9.89 8.83 7.81
C PRO A 173 -8.51 8.35 8.27
N PHE A 174 -7.90 8.96 9.28
CA PHE A 174 -6.66 8.50 9.91
C PHE A 174 -6.75 7.05 10.42
N CYS A 175 -7.92 6.61 10.83
CA CYS A 175 -8.17 5.23 11.29
C CYS A 175 -8.25 4.22 10.12
N VAL A 176 -8.26 4.69 8.88
CA VAL A 176 -8.19 3.86 7.67
C VAL A 176 -6.75 3.75 7.20
N GLY A 177 -6.15 2.58 7.33
CA GLY A 177 -4.72 2.36 7.06
C GLY A 177 -4.25 2.72 5.63
N GLU A 178 -5.16 2.68 4.64
CA GLU A 178 -4.85 3.04 3.23
C GLU A 178 -5.32 4.43 2.82
N ALA A 179 -5.83 5.22 3.74
CA ALA A 179 -6.32 6.56 3.40
C ALA A 179 -5.20 7.39 2.75
N PRO A 180 -5.45 7.98 1.59
CA PRO A 180 -4.45 8.79 0.90
C PRO A 180 -3.99 9.97 1.76
N GLY A 181 -2.67 10.14 1.92
CA GLY A 181 -2.08 11.23 2.70
C GLY A 181 -2.29 11.10 4.22
N ARG A 182 -2.54 9.90 4.73
CA ARG A 182 -2.73 9.63 6.15
C ARG A 182 -1.61 10.20 7.03
N ASP A 183 -0.38 10.11 6.59
CA ASP A 183 0.84 10.63 7.23
C ASP A 183 0.90 12.17 7.37
N ARG A 184 0.06 12.87 6.62
CA ARG A 184 -0.01 14.34 6.56
C ARG A 184 -1.37 14.90 6.98
N MET A 185 -2.25 14.06 7.53
CA MET A 185 -3.55 14.50 8.02
C MET A 185 -3.40 15.21 9.37
N LYS A 186 -4.13 16.30 9.56
CA LYS A 186 -4.38 16.84 10.89
C LYS A 186 -5.26 15.85 11.64
N VAL A 187 -4.73 15.26 12.70
CA VAL A 187 -5.41 14.25 13.50
C VAL A 187 -6.13 14.94 14.67
N PRO A 188 -7.42 14.66 14.89
CA PRO A 188 -8.12 15.14 16.08
C PRO A 188 -7.51 14.57 17.37
N ALA A 189 -7.83 15.17 18.51
CA ALA A 189 -7.48 14.64 19.80
C ALA A 189 -8.04 13.21 19.98
N ALA A 190 -7.38 12.41 20.81
CA ALA A 190 -7.84 11.09 21.19
C ALA A 190 -9.21 11.17 21.89
N ASP A 191 -10.10 10.26 21.53
CA ASP A 191 -11.42 10.15 22.17
C ASP A 191 -11.79 8.67 22.36
N PRO A 192 -11.57 8.10 23.54
CA PRO A 192 -11.80 6.67 23.78
C PRO A 192 -13.28 6.25 23.69
N TRP A 193 -14.23 7.19 23.67
CA TRP A 193 -15.64 6.85 23.46
C TRP A 193 -15.96 6.55 21.99
N THR A 194 -15.27 7.20 21.06
CA THR A 194 -15.53 7.06 19.62
C THR A 194 -14.35 6.50 18.83
N SER A 195 -13.19 6.28 19.43
CA SER A 195 -11.99 5.69 18.79
C SER A 195 -12.23 4.22 18.40
N PRO A 196 -11.36 3.57 17.59
CA PRO A 196 -11.47 2.14 17.29
C PRO A 196 -11.61 1.26 18.53
N LEU A 197 -12.45 0.22 18.47
CA LEU A 197 -12.71 -0.70 19.57
C LEU A 197 -11.40 -1.32 20.12
N ALA A 198 -11.20 -1.29 21.41
CA ALA A 198 -10.06 -1.85 22.11
C ALA A 198 -10.42 -2.92 23.16
N GLU A 199 -11.60 -2.78 23.79
CA GLU A 199 -12.10 -3.70 24.82
C GLU A 199 -12.72 -4.94 24.19
N MET A 200 -11.89 -5.96 23.94
CA MET A 200 -12.33 -7.18 23.24
C MET A 200 -13.05 -8.19 24.15
N SER A 201 -13.04 -7.98 25.46
CA SER A 201 -13.74 -8.82 26.44
C SER A 201 -15.25 -8.78 26.27
N ILE A 202 -15.80 -7.78 25.55
CA ILE A 202 -17.24 -7.67 25.30
C ILE A 202 -17.85 -8.93 24.64
N TYR A 203 -17.09 -9.67 23.83
CA TYR A 203 -17.57 -10.91 23.20
C TYR A 203 -17.79 -12.02 24.24
N GLU A 204 -16.86 -12.14 25.19
CA GLU A 204 -17.00 -13.10 26.31
C GLU A 204 -18.08 -12.66 27.31
N ILE A 205 -18.19 -11.36 27.57
CA ILE A 205 -19.28 -10.81 28.40
C ILE A 205 -20.64 -11.14 27.75
N ALA A 206 -20.77 -10.93 26.43
CA ALA A 206 -22.00 -11.27 25.71
C ALA A 206 -22.34 -12.76 25.81
N ARG A 207 -21.33 -13.64 25.64
CA ARG A 207 -21.50 -15.08 25.79
C ARG A 207 -21.98 -15.47 27.19
N GLN A 208 -21.29 -15.00 28.23
CA GLN A 208 -21.52 -15.40 29.61
C GLN A 208 -22.77 -14.77 30.24
N ARG A 209 -23.23 -13.62 29.71
CA ARG A 209 -24.46 -12.98 30.22
C ARG A 209 -25.72 -13.35 29.44
N PHE A 210 -25.65 -13.52 28.12
CA PHE A 210 -26.85 -13.51 27.28
C PHE A 210 -26.96 -14.66 26.30
N LEU A 211 -25.83 -15.29 25.85
CA LEU A 211 -25.81 -16.06 24.62
C LEU A 211 -25.51 -17.55 24.79
N GLN A 212 -25.41 -18.07 26.03
CA GLN A 212 -25.07 -19.47 26.23
C GLN A 212 -26.11 -20.43 25.63
N ASN A 213 -27.39 -20.05 25.67
CA ASN A 213 -28.49 -20.85 25.12
C ASN A 213 -28.90 -20.46 23.69
N ALA A 214 -28.17 -19.57 23.03
CA ALA A 214 -28.40 -19.24 21.62
C ALA A 214 -28.11 -20.47 20.74
N ARG A 215 -28.81 -20.61 19.63
CA ARG A 215 -28.57 -21.67 18.63
C ARG A 215 -27.20 -21.52 17.97
N ALA A 216 -26.92 -20.29 17.51
CA ALA A 216 -25.60 -19.91 17.00
C ALA A 216 -25.38 -18.41 17.18
N ILE A 217 -24.12 -18.02 17.35
CA ILE A 217 -23.71 -16.64 17.54
C ILE A 217 -22.68 -16.24 16.47
N MET A 218 -22.77 -15.02 16.01
CA MET A 218 -21.89 -14.47 14.97
C MET A 218 -21.30 -13.14 15.39
N ASN A 219 -19.99 -12.96 15.20
CA ASN A 219 -19.34 -11.68 15.36
C ASN A 219 -19.29 -10.97 14.02
N ILE A 220 -20.06 -9.87 13.85
CA ILE A 220 -20.11 -9.07 12.63
C ILE A 220 -20.47 -7.62 13.00
N ASP A 221 -19.79 -6.65 12.37
CA ASP A 221 -20.03 -5.22 12.63
C ASP A 221 -21.27 -4.69 11.84
N ILE A 222 -21.89 -3.61 12.32
CA ILE A 222 -23.05 -2.99 11.65
C ILE A 222 -22.74 -2.56 10.21
N CYS A 223 -21.50 -2.23 9.89
CA CYS A 223 -21.09 -1.91 8.53
C CYS A 223 -20.79 -3.12 7.64
N ASP A 224 -20.99 -4.34 8.11
CA ASP A 224 -20.70 -5.57 7.40
C ASP A 224 -22.01 -6.25 6.97
N LEU A 225 -22.12 -6.66 5.70
CA LEU A 225 -23.21 -7.50 5.20
C LEU A 225 -22.64 -8.84 4.73
N LEU A 226 -23.20 -9.94 5.23
CA LEU A 226 -22.91 -11.29 4.73
C LEU A 226 -23.22 -11.35 3.24
N TYR A 227 -22.47 -12.18 2.53
CA TYR A 227 -22.61 -12.32 1.09
C TYR A 227 -22.55 -13.80 0.71
N ASP A 228 -23.47 -14.17 -0.17
CA ASP A 228 -23.49 -15.47 -0.84
C ASP A 228 -23.77 -15.27 -2.33
N PRO A 229 -23.07 -15.96 -3.26
CA PRO A 229 -23.30 -15.83 -4.70
C PRO A 229 -24.74 -16.08 -5.14
N VAL A 230 -25.53 -16.80 -4.37
CA VAL A 230 -26.95 -17.06 -4.64
C VAL A 230 -27.76 -15.77 -4.69
N LEU A 231 -27.32 -14.72 -4.02
CA LEU A 231 -27.96 -13.41 -3.99
C LEU A 231 -27.79 -12.62 -5.30
N GLU A 232 -26.88 -13.05 -6.18
CA GLU A 232 -26.66 -12.41 -7.50
C GLU A 232 -27.71 -12.82 -8.54
N ALA A 233 -28.44 -13.90 -8.32
CA ALA A 233 -29.37 -14.46 -9.31
C ALA A 233 -30.56 -13.50 -9.57
N PRO A 234 -30.87 -13.16 -10.84
CA PRO A 234 -32.00 -12.33 -11.18
C PRO A 234 -33.32 -12.92 -10.67
N GLY A 235 -34.23 -12.08 -10.18
CA GLY A 235 -35.57 -12.50 -9.72
C GLY A 235 -35.63 -13.12 -8.32
N ARG A 236 -34.51 -13.28 -7.62
CA ARG A 236 -34.47 -13.82 -6.24
C ARG A 236 -34.60 -12.76 -5.15
N ARG A 237 -35.44 -11.78 -5.36
CA ARG A 237 -35.70 -10.65 -4.44
C ARG A 237 -36.19 -11.11 -3.10
N LYS A 238 -35.96 -11.94 -2.38
CA LYS A 238 -36.36 -12.37 -1.01
C LYS A 238 -36.10 -13.86 -0.72
N SER A 239 -35.28 -14.54 -1.52
CA SER A 239 -34.96 -15.92 -1.20
C SER A 239 -33.80 -15.97 -0.20
N ARG A 240 -34.10 -16.53 0.96
CA ARG A 240 -33.08 -16.82 1.99
C ARG A 240 -31.97 -17.72 1.42
N VAL A 241 -30.73 -17.52 1.86
CA VAL A 241 -29.60 -18.40 1.56
C VAL A 241 -29.90 -19.80 2.09
N PRO A 242 -29.81 -20.86 1.27
CA PRO A 242 -30.27 -22.22 1.64
C PRO A 242 -29.57 -22.80 2.86
N LYS A 243 -28.28 -22.49 3.06
CA LYS A 243 -27.48 -22.94 4.19
C LYS A 243 -26.65 -21.78 4.71
N THR A 244 -27.11 -21.15 5.75
CA THR A 244 -26.47 -19.96 6.34
C THR A 244 -25.28 -20.32 7.22
N PRO A 245 -24.38 -19.37 7.53
CA PRO A 245 -23.32 -19.58 8.53
C PRO A 245 -23.85 -20.05 9.89
N PHE A 246 -25.04 -19.60 10.30
CA PHE A 246 -25.70 -20.05 11.54
C PHE A 246 -26.09 -21.53 11.47
N ASP A 247 -26.63 -21.98 10.32
CA ASP A 247 -27.00 -23.38 10.14
C ASP A 247 -25.79 -24.31 10.19
N ILE A 248 -24.68 -23.88 9.56
CA ILE A 248 -23.43 -24.65 9.57
C ILE A 248 -22.86 -24.72 10.99
N ALA A 249 -22.82 -23.60 11.72
CA ALA A 249 -22.32 -23.55 13.09
C ALA A 249 -23.18 -24.42 14.04
N ALA A 250 -24.49 -24.36 13.93
CA ALA A 250 -25.41 -25.14 14.77
C ALA A 250 -25.33 -26.66 14.51
N THR A 251 -25.02 -27.08 13.28
CA THR A 251 -24.87 -28.51 12.92
C THR A 251 -23.48 -29.08 13.14
N SER A 252 -22.50 -28.21 13.53
CA SER A 252 -21.10 -28.60 13.74
C SER A 252 -20.58 -28.01 15.07
N PRO A 253 -21.16 -28.41 16.25
CA PRO A 253 -20.70 -27.92 17.54
C PRO A 253 -19.22 -28.18 17.78
N GLY A 254 -18.52 -27.31 18.49
CA GLY A 254 -17.07 -27.39 18.71
C GLY A 254 -16.21 -26.96 17.54
N THR A 255 -16.81 -26.50 16.44
CA THR A 255 -16.11 -25.89 15.29
C THR A 255 -16.71 -24.52 14.96
N ALA A 256 -16.02 -23.73 14.14
CA ALA A 256 -16.48 -22.39 13.75
C ALA A 256 -16.61 -22.26 12.23
N VAL A 257 -17.53 -21.40 11.79
CA VAL A 257 -17.53 -20.90 10.41
C VAL A 257 -16.64 -19.65 10.38
N LYS A 258 -15.58 -19.66 9.59
CA LYS A 258 -14.73 -18.50 9.38
C LYS A 258 -15.40 -17.54 8.40
N LEU A 259 -15.63 -16.30 8.84
CA LEU A 259 -16.16 -15.24 8.01
C LEU A 259 -15.01 -14.40 7.44
N ILE A 260 -14.97 -14.25 6.12
CA ILE A 260 -13.90 -13.52 5.41
C ILE A 260 -14.50 -12.30 4.73
N GLY A 261 -14.18 -11.12 5.24
CA GLY A 261 -14.72 -9.85 4.78
C GLY A 261 -13.81 -9.12 3.80
N ARG A 262 -14.40 -8.55 2.75
CA ARG A 262 -13.73 -7.69 1.79
C ARG A 262 -14.25 -6.26 1.90
N HIS A 263 -13.33 -5.27 1.91
CA HIS A 263 -13.71 -3.86 1.92
C HIS A 263 -14.37 -3.47 0.59
N CYS A 264 -15.49 -2.75 0.68
CA CYS A 264 -16.16 -2.15 -0.46
C CYS A 264 -16.41 -0.65 -0.23
N TYR A 265 -16.60 0.07 -1.34
CA TYR A 265 -16.66 1.53 -1.37
C TYR A 265 -17.70 1.99 -2.39
N PRO A 266 -18.38 3.13 -2.16
CA PRO A 266 -19.08 3.81 -3.23
C PRO A 266 -18.08 4.41 -4.23
N TRP A 267 -18.46 4.51 -5.50
CA TRP A 267 -17.70 5.33 -6.42
C TRP A 267 -17.75 6.81 -6.01
N ARG A 268 -18.94 7.27 -5.65
CA ARG A 268 -19.19 8.63 -5.15
C ARG A 268 -20.46 8.64 -4.30
N VAL A 269 -20.45 9.40 -3.24
CA VAL A 269 -21.65 9.70 -2.47
C VAL A 269 -22.36 10.90 -3.10
N ARG A 270 -23.69 10.88 -3.17
CA ARG A 270 -24.49 12.01 -3.67
C ARG A 270 -24.36 13.20 -2.72
N GLY A 271 -24.33 14.42 -3.29
CA GLY A 271 -24.21 15.63 -2.50
C GLY A 271 -25.33 15.76 -1.46
N GLY A 272 -24.98 16.13 -0.22
CA GLY A 272 -25.95 16.31 0.88
C GLY A 272 -26.51 15.00 1.47
N LYS A 273 -26.10 13.82 1.00
CA LYS A 273 -26.55 12.52 1.51
C LYS A 273 -25.42 11.73 2.18
N ALA A 274 -25.77 10.91 3.17
CA ALA A 274 -24.88 9.88 3.71
C ALA A 274 -24.79 8.69 2.74
N ALA A 275 -23.71 7.94 2.78
CA ALA A 275 -23.57 6.69 2.02
C ALA A 275 -24.47 5.61 2.65
N THR A 276 -25.19 4.87 1.83
CA THR A 276 -25.97 3.69 2.21
C THR A 276 -25.20 2.41 1.84
N PHE A 277 -25.66 1.25 2.29
CA PHE A 277 -25.09 -0.04 1.85
C PHE A 277 -25.16 -0.18 0.32
N ALA A 278 -26.27 0.21 -0.28
CA ALA A 278 -26.53 0.12 -1.71
C ALA A 278 -25.60 0.98 -2.60
N ASP A 279 -24.98 2.03 -2.05
CA ASP A 279 -24.03 2.87 -2.78
C ASP A 279 -22.66 2.20 -3.00
N HIS A 280 -22.35 1.14 -2.24
CA HIS A 280 -21.05 0.50 -2.24
C HIS A 280 -20.92 -0.55 -3.36
N ILE A 281 -20.51 -0.08 -4.53
CA ILE A 281 -20.40 -0.92 -5.74
C ILE A 281 -18.96 -1.21 -6.16
N CYS A 282 -17.96 -0.69 -5.45
CA CYS A 282 -16.55 -0.78 -5.83
C CYS A 282 -15.72 -1.55 -4.81
N ILE A 283 -14.70 -2.24 -5.31
CA ILE A 283 -13.65 -2.90 -4.54
C ILE A 283 -12.27 -2.38 -4.97
N GLN A 284 -11.25 -2.57 -4.15
CA GLN A 284 -9.87 -2.33 -4.56
C GLN A 284 -9.35 -3.53 -5.37
N PHE A 285 -8.75 -3.27 -6.53
CA PHE A 285 -8.16 -4.33 -7.36
C PHE A 285 -6.73 -4.67 -6.98
N ASP A 286 -5.99 -3.72 -6.43
CA ASP A 286 -4.55 -3.80 -6.13
C ASP A 286 -4.24 -4.18 -4.68
N LYS A 287 -5.21 -4.11 -3.79
CA LYS A 287 -5.07 -4.48 -2.38
C LYS A 287 -6.34 -5.20 -1.93
N ALA A 288 -6.24 -6.51 -1.81
CA ALA A 288 -7.28 -7.28 -1.14
C ALA A 288 -7.03 -7.20 0.36
N LYS A 289 -7.78 -6.36 1.09
CA LYS A 289 -7.84 -6.43 2.54
C LYS A 289 -9.00 -7.30 2.96
N PHE A 290 -8.65 -8.33 3.71
CA PHE A 290 -9.60 -9.23 4.32
C PHE A 290 -9.70 -8.94 5.81
N ARG A 291 -10.91 -9.13 6.35
CA ARG A 291 -11.20 -9.13 7.78
C ARG A 291 -11.73 -10.49 8.16
N ASN A 292 -11.19 -11.08 9.20
CA ASN A 292 -11.71 -12.34 9.72
C ASN A 292 -12.72 -12.04 10.83
N ARG A 293 -13.81 -12.79 10.80
CA ARG A 293 -14.84 -12.89 11.83
C ARG A 293 -15.20 -14.35 11.96
N TRP A 294 -16.14 -14.68 12.81
CA TRP A 294 -16.55 -16.07 13.08
C TRP A 294 -18.05 -16.17 13.37
N CYS A 295 -18.57 -17.37 13.13
CA CYS A 295 -19.87 -17.81 13.61
C CYS A 295 -19.70 -19.19 14.27
N VAL A 296 -20.34 -19.41 15.41
CA VAL A 296 -20.18 -20.63 16.23
C VAL A 296 -21.45 -20.94 17.00
N SER A 297 -21.68 -22.21 17.34
CA SER A 297 -22.68 -22.61 18.35
C SER A 297 -22.08 -22.49 19.77
N PRO A 298 -22.67 -21.70 20.67
CA PRO A 298 -22.18 -21.59 22.05
C PRO A 298 -22.15 -22.92 22.79
N GLN A 299 -23.08 -23.82 22.49
CA GLN A 299 -23.21 -25.14 23.15
C GLN A 299 -22.01 -26.06 22.89
N GLY A 300 -21.22 -25.82 21.85
CA GLY A 300 -19.99 -26.55 21.57
C GLY A 300 -18.70 -25.93 22.14
N LEU A 301 -18.80 -24.88 22.93
CA LEU A 301 -17.66 -24.15 23.47
C LEU A 301 -17.35 -24.54 24.92
N ALA A 302 -16.12 -24.99 25.14
CA ALA A 302 -15.58 -25.18 26.49
C ALA A 302 -15.22 -23.83 27.13
N PRO A 303 -15.05 -23.78 28.47
CA PRO A 303 -14.70 -22.56 29.19
C PRO A 303 -13.39 -21.88 28.73
N GLU A 304 -12.44 -22.66 28.24
CA GLU A 304 -11.14 -22.21 27.68
C GLU A 304 -11.24 -21.65 26.26
N ASN A 305 -12.33 -21.92 25.56
CA ASN A 305 -12.54 -21.39 24.19
C ASN A 305 -12.99 -19.94 24.25
N LEU A 306 -12.02 -19.03 24.37
CA LEU A 306 -12.28 -17.61 24.46
C LEU A 306 -12.62 -16.97 23.12
N LEU A 307 -13.71 -16.21 23.08
CA LEU A 307 -14.12 -15.43 21.93
C LEU A 307 -13.20 -14.20 21.75
N ARG A 308 -12.49 -14.15 20.64
CA ARG A 308 -11.64 -13.02 20.24
C ARG A 308 -12.22 -12.35 18.99
N LEU A 309 -11.81 -11.13 18.69
CA LEU A 309 -12.30 -10.40 17.52
C LEU A 309 -12.16 -11.19 16.19
N LEU A 310 -11.02 -11.85 16.00
CA LEU A 310 -10.68 -12.47 14.71
C LEU A 310 -10.82 -14.01 14.69
N ARG A 311 -10.86 -14.64 15.87
CA ARG A 311 -10.90 -16.11 16.03
C ARG A 311 -11.43 -16.49 17.41
N ILE A 312 -11.68 -17.75 17.59
CA ILE A 312 -11.98 -18.37 18.90
C ILE A 312 -10.77 -19.22 19.29
N SER A 313 -10.35 -19.12 20.57
CA SER A 313 -9.18 -19.87 21.06
C SER A 313 -9.50 -21.39 21.06
N GLY A 314 -8.58 -22.20 20.52
CA GLY A 314 -8.73 -23.67 20.51
C GLY A 314 -9.82 -24.22 19.58
N ILE A 315 -10.43 -23.39 18.72
CA ILE A 315 -11.47 -23.80 17.78
C ILE A 315 -10.98 -23.69 16.34
N GLU A 316 -11.15 -24.77 15.58
CA GLU A 316 -10.86 -24.81 14.14
C GLU A 316 -12.07 -24.43 13.31
N ALA A 317 -11.79 -23.97 12.07
CA ALA A 317 -12.84 -23.63 11.14
C ALA A 317 -13.26 -24.87 10.31
N CYS A 318 -14.56 -25.20 10.35
CA CYS A 318 -15.14 -26.25 9.51
C CYS A 318 -15.58 -25.75 8.14
N SER A 319 -15.79 -24.44 7.98
CA SER A 319 -16.28 -23.84 6.75
C SER A 319 -15.90 -22.35 6.67
N THR A 320 -16.13 -21.75 5.50
CA THR A 320 -15.95 -20.31 5.28
C THR A 320 -17.16 -19.68 4.63
N ALA A 321 -17.48 -18.42 5.01
CA ALA A 321 -18.48 -17.60 4.35
C ALA A 321 -17.93 -16.19 4.10
N GLY A 322 -18.50 -15.47 3.13
CA GLY A 322 -18.07 -14.14 2.73
C GLY A 322 -18.89 -13.03 3.38
N PHE A 323 -18.31 -11.85 3.51
CA PHE A 323 -19.05 -10.60 3.77
C PHE A 323 -18.37 -9.41 3.11
N TYR A 324 -19.14 -8.34 2.88
CA TYR A 324 -18.60 -7.05 2.46
C TYR A 324 -18.62 -6.06 3.63
N ARG A 325 -17.49 -5.36 3.81
CA ARG A 325 -17.38 -4.24 4.77
C ARG A 325 -17.56 -2.93 4.05
N HIS A 326 -18.65 -2.23 4.39
CA HIS A 326 -19.08 -1.00 3.76
C HIS A 326 -18.36 0.20 4.38
N MET A 327 -17.22 0.57 3.76
CA MET A 327 -16.27 1.51 4.36
C MET A 327 -16.78 2.93 4.54
N ALA A 328 -17.71 3.39 3.71
CA ALA A 328 -18.29 4.74 3.87
C ALA A 328 -19.48 4.77 4.87
N VAL A 329 -20.01 3.61 5.27
CA VAL A 329 -20.92 3.48 6.43
C VAL A 329 -20.09 3.55 7.71
N ARG A 330 -18.97 2.81 7.77
CA ARG A 330 -18.08 2.77 8.94
C ARG A 330 -17.33 4.10 9.17
N HIS A 331 -16.91 4.75 8.09
CA HIS A 331 -16.16 6.00 8.10
C HIS A 331 -16.89 7.04 7.25
N PRO A 332 -17.93 7.67 7.77
CA PRO A 332 -18.71 8.66 7.02
C PRO A 332 -17.83 9.81 6.53
N VAL A 333 -17.79 10.06 5.23
CA VAL A 333 -17.00 11.12 4.61
C VAL A 333 -17.76 11.74 3.43
N ASN A 334 -17.52 13.01 3.18
CA ASN A 334 -18.09 13.71 2.03
C ASN A 334 -17.41 13.31 0.70
N ARG A 335 -16.16 12.84 0.75
CA ARG A 335 -15.36 12.46 -0.42
C ARG A 335 -14.70 11.11 -0.20
N ILE A 336 -15.02 10.13 -1.03
CA ILE A 336 -14.45 8.77 -0.97
C ILE A 336 -12.93 8.77 -1.14
N SER A 337 -12.37 9.73 -1.86
CA SER A 337 -10.91 9.88 -1.99
C SER A 337 -10.17 10.15 -0.68
N ARG A 338 -10.87 10.44 0.42
CA ARG A 338 -10.27 10.50 1.76
C ARG A 338 -10.10 9.12 2.40
N LEU A 339 -10.87 8.12 1.97
CA LEU A 339 -10.78 6.74 2.48
C LEU A 339 -9.87 5.86 1.60
N VAL A 340 -9.96 6.06 0.28
CA VAL A 340 -9.28 5.21 -0.70
C VAL A 340 -8.94 6.00 -1.96
N ALA A 341 -7.80 5.66 -2.60
CA ALA A 341 -7.45 6.25 -3.88
C ALA A 341 -8.42 5.77 -4.98
N LYS A 342 -9.09 6.70 -5.69
CA LYS A 342 -10.03 6.35 -6.77
C LYS A 342 -9.39 5.53 -7.89
N THR A 343 -8.09 5.68 -8.11
CA THR A 343 -7.32 4.88 -9.07
C THR A 343 -7.16 3.41 -8.66
N SER A 344 -7.60 3.03 -7.47
CA SER A 344 -7.64 1.65 -6.97
C SER A 344 -9.00 0.97 -7.13
N LEU A 345 -10.07 1.76 -7.35
CA LEU A 345 -11.44 1.28 -7.32
C LEU A 345 -11.90 0.75 -8.67
N VAL A 346 -12.42 -0.47 -8.67
CA VAL A 346 -13.15 -1.07 -9.80
C VAL A 346 -14.55 -1.46 -9.34
N GLU A 347 -15.54 -1.33 -10.21
CA GLU A 347 -16.89 -1.81 -9.94
C GLU A 347 -16.90 -3.33 -9.85
N SER A 348 -17.59 -3.87 -8.87
CA SER A 348 -17.81 -5.30 -8.68
C SER A 348 -19.17 -5.70 -9.25
N PRO A 349 -19.23 -6.69 -10.16
CA PRO A 349 -20.52 -7.21 -10.64
C PRO A 349 -21.42 -7.66 -9.50
N SER A 350 -20.88 -8.37 -8.50
CA SER A 350 -21.62 -8.84 -7.33
C SER A 350 -22.28 -7.70 -6.54
N LEU A 351 -21.50 -6.64 -6.25
CA LEU A 351 -22.02 -5.48 -5.52
C LEU A 351 -23.05 -4.68 -6.34
N LEU A 352 -22.89 -4.61 -7.66
CA LEU A 352 -23.86 -4.02 -8.55
C LEU A 352 -25.16 -4.81 -8.54
N SER A 353 -25.08 -6.13 -8.62
CA SER A 353 -26.23 -7.02 -8.53
C SER A 353 -26.95 -6.88 -7.19
N MET A 354 -26.22 -6.83 -6.08
CA MET A 354 -26.80 -6.57 -4.75
C MET A 354 -27.50 -5.21 -4.69
N SER A 355 -26.87 -4.15 -5.22
CA SER A 355 -27.48 -2.80 -5.25
C SER A 355 -28.80 -2.77 -6.02
N ASP A 356 -28.88 -3.46 -7.15
CA ASP A 356 -30.09 -3.51 -7.99
C ASP A 356 -31.13 -4.48 -7.45
N ASN A 357 -30.74 -5.75 -7.21
CA ASN A 357 -31.69 -6.83 -6.88
C ASN A 357 -32.21 -6.79 -5.44
N ILE A 358 -31.35 -6.41 -4.47
CA ILE A 358 -31.69 -6.44 -3.04
C ILE A 358 -32.20 -5.08 -2.57
N PHE A 359 -31.43 -4.03 -2.90
CA PHE A 359 -31.70 -2.69 -2.40
C PHE A 359 -32.54 -1.84 -3.35
N GLU A 360 -32.85 -2.31 -4.56
CA GLU A 360 -33.59 -1.57 -5.60
C GLU A 360 -33.06 -0.14 -5.84
N HIS A 361 -31.70 -0.02 -5.75
CA HIS A 361 -31.03 1.26 -5.74
C HIS A 361 -30.17 1.47 -7.00
N LYS A 362 -30.17 2.72 -7.50
CA LYS A 362 -29.31 3.15 -8.62
C LYS A 362 -28.12 3.94 -8.08
N PRO A 363 -26.96 3.27 -7.82
CA PRO A 363 -25.77 3.93 -7.27
C PRO A 363 -25.11 4.84 -8.31
N VAL A 364 -24.28 5.76 -7.84
CA VAL A 364 -23.45 6.58 -8.73
C VAL A 364 -22.34 5.74 -9.32
N ARG A 365 -22.40 5.50 -10.63
CA ARG A 365 -21.44 4.68 -11.39
C ARG A 365 -20.14 5.44 -11.67
N SER A 366 -19.08 4.68 -11.91
CA SER A 366 -17.83 5.23 -12.46
C SER A 366 -18.08 5.76 -13.89
N PRO A 367 -17.43 6.86 -14.30
CA PRO A 367 -17.60 7.38 -15.65
C PRO A 367 -17.09 6.38 -16.69
N LYS A 368 -17.74 6.31 -17.83
CA LYS A 368 -17.20 5.58 -18.98
C LYS A 368 -15.93 6.25 -19.46
N VAL A 369 -14.94 5.46 -19.80
CA VAL A 369 -13.65 5.90 -20.33
C VAL A 369 -13.31 4.98 -21.48
N ASP A 370 -13.03 5.59 -22.65
CA ASP A 370 -12.62 4.87 -23.83
C ASP A 370 -11.08 4.88 -23.98
N LEU A 371 -10.55 3.83 -24.57
CA LEU A 371 -9.15 3.79 -24.97
C LEU A 371 -8.91 4.84 -26.06
N LYS A 372 -7.79 5.52 -25.98
CA LYS A 372 -7.29 6.32 -27.10
C LYS A 372 -6.99 5.38 -28.26
N GLN A 373 -7.55 5.67 -29.42
CA GLN A 373 -7.25 4.91 -30.64
C GLN A 373 -5.76 5.05 -30.98
N THR A 374 -5.04 3.95 -30.99
CA THR A 374 -3.65 3.87 -31.45
C THR A 374 -3.62 3.06 -32.74
N LYS A 375 -2.79 3.47 -33.71
CA LYS A 375 -2.56 2.68 -34.91
C LYS A 375 -1.73 1.45 -34.53
N PRO A 376 -2.18 0.21 -34.82
CA PRO A 376 -1.49 -1.00 -34.34
C PRO A 376 -0.05 -1.12 -34.82
N ASP A 377 0.21 -0.73 -36.06
CA ASP A 377 1.51 -0.90 -36.74
C ASP A 377 2.46 0.28 -36.54
N ARG A 378 2.01 1.37 -35.92
CA ARG A 378 2.83 2.52 -35.64
C ARG A 378 3.41 2.40 -34.23
N ASN A 379 4.74 2.41 -34.13
CA ASN A 379 5.46 2.28 -32.85
C ASN A 379 6.40 3.49 -32.62
N ARG A 380 5.89 4.71 -32.91
CA ARG A 380 6.65 5.94 -32.67
C ARG A 380 6.94 6.12 -31.20
N THR A 381 8.21 6.11 -30.82
CA THR A 381 8.66 6.16 -29.44
C THR A 381 9.26 7.51 -29.12
N ALA A 382 8.83 8.09 -27.99
CA ALA A 382 9.36 9.34 -27.47
C ALA A 382 9.95 9.17 -26.06
N ILE A 383 11.11 9.81 -25.84
CA ILE A 383 11.74 9.93 -24.54
C ILE A 383 11.49 11.34 -23.99
N VAL A 384 11.11 11.44 -22.71
CA VAL A 384 11.08 12.71 -21.95
C VAL A 384 12.19 12.68 -20.92
N THR A 385 13.01 13.71 -20.87
CA THR A 385 14.13 13.81 -19.93
C THR A 385 14.27 15.22 -19.36
N THR A 386 14.95 15.30 -18.21
CA THR A 386 15.32 16.57 -17.57
C THR A 386 16.81 16.56 -17.30
N MET A 387 17.52 17.56 -17.81
CA MET A 387 18.98 17.65 -17.72
C MET A 387 19.45 18.95 -17.10
N LYS A 388 20.60 18.89 -16.42
CA LYS A 388 21.34 20.04 -15.90
C LYS A 388 22.82 19.73 -15.96
N ASN A 389 23.61 20.54 -16.69
CA ASN A 389 25.06 20.37 -16.79
C ASN A 389 25.48 18.93 -17.17
N GLU A 390 25.00 18.44 -18.32
CA GLU A 390 25.30 17.11 -18.87
C GLU A 390 25.96 17.19 -20.25
N GLY A 391 26.47 18.36 -20.62
CA GLY A 391 26.95 18.67 -21.97
C GLY A 391 27.79 17.60 -22.66
N PRO A 392 28.84 17.02 -22.02
CA PRO A 392 29.69 16.02 -22.65
C PRO A 392 28.97 14.72 -23.06
N PHE A 393 27.86 14.38 -22.41
CA PHE A 393 27.20 13.08 -22.55
C PHE A 393 25.97 13.08 -23.46
N ILE A 394 25.56 14.27 -23.93
CA ILE A 394 24.31 14.45 -24.70
C ILE A 394 24.34 13.73 -26.02
N LEU A 395 25.40 13.91 -26.82
CA LEU A 395 25.44 13.40 -28.21
C LEU A 395 25.52 11.89 -28.26
N GLU A 396 26.31 11.25 -27.36
CA GLU A 396 26.33 9.80 -27.21
C GLU A 396 24.95 9.25 -26.88
N TRP A 397 24.29 9.84 -25.89
CA TRP A 397 22.98 9.38 -25.40
C TRP A 397 21.90 9.49 -26.47
N ILE A 398 21.86 10.60 -27.23
CA ILE A 398 20.93 10.79 -28.35
C ILE A 398 21.24 9.81 -29.49
N ALA A 399 22.50 9.73 -29.89
CA ALA A 399 22.92 8.84 -30.98
C ALA A 399 22.59 7.38 -30.70
N TYR A 400 22.83 6.94 -29.44
CA TYR A 400 22.51 5.59 -29.01
C TYR A 400 21.00 5.30 -29.10
N HIS A 401 20.17 6.18 -28.54
CA HIS A 401 18.73 5.96 -28.53
C HIS A 401 18.11 6.08 -29.93
N GLN A 402 18.65 6.93 -30.81
CA GLN A 402 18.30 6.93 -32.24
C GLN A 402 18.67 5.61 -32.91
N ALA A 403 19.84 5.04 -32.62
CA ALA A 403 20.29 3.78 -33.16
C ALA A 403 19.39 2.60 -32.82
N ILE A 404 18.85 2.57 -31.60
CA ILE A 404 17.90 1.54 -31.17
C ILE A 404 16.45 1.80 -31.59
N GLY A 405 16.18 2.94 -32.27
CA GLY A 405 14.88 3.24 -32.88
C GLY A 405 13.98 4.17 -32.10
N VAL A 406 14.51 5.07 -31.28
CA VAL A 406 13.76 6.20 -30.69
C VAL A 406 13.67 7.31 -31.77
N GLN A 407 12.46 7.82 -31.98
CA GLN A 407 12.23 8.86 -32.99
C GLN A 407 12.15 10.26 -32.42
N ASP A 408 11.70 10.39 -31.20
CA ASP A 408 11.41 11.70 -30.60
C ASP A 408 12.07 11.86 -29.22
N PHE A 409 12.61 13.05 -28.99
CA PHE A 409 13.16 13.45 -27.70
C PHE A 409 12.55 14.80 -27.29
N LEU A 410 12.02 14.86 -26.08
CA LEU A 410 11.61 16.09 -25.44
C LEU A 410 12.48 16.32 -24.21
N VAL A 411 13.31 17.34 -24.28
CA VAL A 411 14.32 17.63 -23.25
C VAL A 411 13.96 18.91 -22.52
N TYR A 412 14.00 18.85 -21.19
CA TYR A 412 13.86 20.00 -20.32
C TYR A 412 15.18 20.31 -19.64
N THR A 413 15.63 21.58 -19.70
CA THR A 413 16.82 22.04 -18.96
C THR A 413 16.45 23.01 -17.85
N ASN A 414 17.27 23.09 -16.83
CA ASN A 414 17.13 24.06 -15.76
C ASN A 414 18.49 24.50 -15.22
N ASP A 415 18.70 25.82 -15.20
CA ASP A 415 19.85 26.49 -14.60
C ASP A 415 21.21 25.87 -15.08
N CYS A 416 21.40 25.66 -16.37
CA CYS A 416 22.66 25.16 -16.96
C CYS A 416 23.72 26.25 -16.99
N SER A 417 24.98 25.86 -16.84
CA SER A 417 26.16 26.74 -16.84
C SER A 417 27.33 26.20 -17.65
N ASP A 418 27.19 25.04 -18.29
CA ASP A 418 28.23 24.34 -19.05
C ASP A 418 27.99 24.33 -20.57
N GLY A 419 26.96 25.06 -21.03
CA GLY A 419 26.54 25.08 -22.44
C GLY A 419 25.62 23.93 -22.84
N THR A 420 25.07 23.18 -21.89
CA THR A 420 24.07 22.12 -22.12
C THR A 420 22.82 22.62 -22.83
N ASP A 421 22.29 23.78 -22.44
CA ASP A 421 21.10 24.41 -23.05
C ASP A 421 21.38 24.92 -24.46
N ASP A 422 22.54 25.57 -24.70
CA ASP A 422 22.99 25.98 -26.04
C ASP A 422 23.08 24.78 -26.99
N MET A 423 23.60 23.63 -26.49
CA MET A 423 23.64 22.39 -27.27
C MET A 423 22.24 21.92 -27.69
N PHE A 424 21.27 21.95 -26.76
CA PHE A 424 19.92 21.54 -27.08
C PHE A 424 19.19 22.50 -28.02
N ASP A 425 19.45 23.79 -27.92
CA ASP A 425 18.91 24.77 -28.90
C ASP A 425 19.44 24.53 -30.31
N LEU A 426 20.73 24.22 -30.46
CA LEU A 426 21.31 23.83 -31.74
C LEU A 426 20.67 22.55 -32.28
N LEU A 427 20.54 21.51 -31.46
CA LEU A 427 19.93 20.24 -31.87
C LEU A 427 18.45 20.42 -32.25
N GLN A 428 17.72 21.28 -31.54
CA GLN A 428 16.35 21.66 -31.87
C GLN A 428 16.28 22.38 -33.21
N ALA A 429 17.16 23.36 -33.48
CA ALA A 429 17.22 24.07 -34.74
C ALA A 429 17.49 23.15 -35.95
N LYS A 430 18.17 22.01 -35.71
CA LYS A 430 18.41 20.96 -36.72
C LYS A 430 17.30 19.88 -36.77
N GLY A 431 16.25 20.03 -35.97
CA GLY A 431 15.14 19.07 -35.97
C GLY A 431 15.45 17.71 -35.34
N VAL A 432 16.54 17.58 -34.57
CA VAL A 432 16.96 16.34 -33.91
C VAL A 432 16.07 16.02 -32.70
N LEU A 433 15.63 17.06 -31.98
CA LEU A 433 14.84 16.95 -30.76
C LEU A 433 13.98 18.21 -30.52
N GLN A 434 13.21 18.20 -29.46
CA GLN A 434 12.58 19.42 -28.95
C GLN A 434 13.14 19.76 -27.56
N HIS A 435 13.50 21.02 -27.36
CA HIS A 435 14.03 21.57 -26.13
C HIS A 435 13.05 22.55 -25.49
N ARG A 436 12.97 22.54 -24.14
CA ARG A 436 12.16 23.46 -23.33
C ARG A 436 12.90 23.86 -22.07
N GLN A 437 12.76 25.11 -21.70
CA GLN A 437 13.14 25.55 -20.35
C GLN A 437 12.16 24.98 -19.32
N ASN A 438 12.70 24.40 -18.24
CA ASN A 438 11.90 23.73 -17.24
C ASN A 438 11.05 24.71 -16.42
N PRO A 439 9.71 24.60 -16.42
CA PRO A 439 8.83 25.57 -15.74
C PRO A 439 8.72 25.37 -14.21
N TYR A 440 9.67 24.68 -13.58
CA TYR A 440 9.57 24.24 -12.18
C TYR A 440 9.39 25.40 -11.18
N LYS A 441 10.05 26.55 -11.39
CA LYS A 441 9.89 27.76 -10.56
C LYS A 441 8.46 28.29 -10.67
N LYS A 442 7.94 28.43 -11.90
CA LYS A 442 6.58 28.91 -12.19
C LYS A 442 5.50 27.98 -11.63
N MET A 443 5.74 26.68 -11.69
CA MET A 443 4.79 25.66 -11.22
C MET A 443 4.91 25.36 -9.72
N ASN A 444 5.95 25.85 -9.04
CA ASN A 444 6.30 25.50 -7.65
C ASN A 444 6.35 23.96 -7.44
N LEU A 445 7.03 23.27 -8.35
CA LEU A 445 7.20 21.82 -8.34
C LEU A 445 8.68 21.47 -8.39
N LYS A 446 9.02 20.24 -7.99
CA LYS A 446 10.36 19.69 -8.25
C LYS A 446 10.61 19.61 -9.75
N PRO A 447 11.84 19.89 -10.25
CA PRO A 447 12.13 20.02 -11.68
C PRO A 447 11.58 18.86 -12.54
N GLN A 448 11.84 17.61 -12.18
CA GLN A 448 11.37 16.46 -12.96
C GLN A 448 9.83 16.34 -12.95
N HIS A 449 9.17 16.70 -11.86
CA HIS A 449 7.70 16.69 -11.82
C HIS A 449 7.08 17.82 -12.64
N ALA A 450 7.72 18.98 -12.69
CA ALA A 450 7.28 20.11 -13.52
C ALA A 450 7.41 19.76 -15.00
N ALA A 451 8.58 19.26 -15.42
CA ALA A 451 8.84 18.83 -16.78
C ALA A 451 7.84 17.77 -17.26
N LEU A 452 7.59 16.73 -16.46
CA LEU A 452 6.62 15.68 -16.83
C LEU A 452 5.19 16.21 -16.93
N ARG A 453 4.80 17.14 -16.06
CA ARG A 453 3.47 17.76 -16.10
C ARG A 453 3.29 18.67 -17.31
N ASP A 454 4.34 19.39 -17.70
CA ASP A 454 4.35 20.24 -18.88
C ASP A 454 4.32 19.38 -20.15
N ALA A 455 5.15 18.34 -20.20
CA ALA A 455 5.24 17.40 -21.30
C ALA A 455 3.90 16.73 -21.66
N GLU A 456 2.99 16.54 -20.70
CA GLU A 456 1.66 15.97 -20.93
C GLU A 456 0.85 16.76 -22.00
N ASN A 457 1.14 18.06 -22.16
CA ASN A 457 0.46 18.94 -23.12
C ASN A 457 1.20 19.11 -24.45
N GLU A 458 2.42 18.60 -24.57
CA GLU A 458 3.24 18.75 -25.78
C GLU A 458 2.69 17.89 -26.94
N PRO A 459 2.52 18.47 -28.14
CA PRO A 459 2.00 17.74 -29.31
C PRO A 459 2.81 16.50 -29.67
N LEU A 460 4.14 16.53 -29.45
CA LEU A 460 5.04 15.40 -29.67
C LEU A 460 4.64 14.22 -28.79
N ILE A 461 4.42 14.47 -27.51
CA ILE A 461 4.01 13.45 -26.53
C ILE A 461 2.61 12.92 -26.82
N GLN A 462 1.69 13.80 -27.18
CA GLN A 462 0.32 13.40 -27.53
C GLN A 462 0.26 12.52 -28.77
N LYS A 463 1.18 12.70 -29.73
CA LYS A 463 1.27 11.94 -30.99
C LYS A 463 2.10 10.65 -30.87
N ALA A 464 2.93 10.52 -29.84
CA ALA A 464 3.75 9.33 -29.65
C ALA A 464 2.89 8.11 -29.31
N ASP A 465 3.30 6.94 -29.78
CA ASP A 465 2.65 5.66 -29.46
C ASP A 465 3.23 5.04 -28.19
N TRP A 466 4.54 5.16 -28.01
CA TRP A 466 5.27 4.71 -26.83
C TRP A 466 6.00 5.86 -26.14
N LEU A 467 6.01 5.85 -24.83
CA LEU A 467 6.60 6.88 -23.99
C LEU A 467 7.47 6.26 -22.91
N ILE A 468 8.59 6.92 -22.61
CA ILE A 468 9.39 6.62 -21.43
C ILE A 468 10.00 7.93 -20.86
N CYS A 469 10.08 8.01 -19.52
CA CYS A 469 10.86 9.04 -18.83
C CYS A 469 12.21 8.43 -18.43
N MET A 470 13.30 9.04 -18.84
CA MET A 470 14.66 8.55 -18.59
C MET A 470 15.60 9.68 -18.15
N ASP A 471 16.68 9.31 -17.48
CA ASP A 471 17.80 10.19 -17.17
C ASP A 471 18.93 9.97 -18.19
N VAL A 472 19.84 10.95 -18.37
CA VAL A 472 20.92 10.91 -19.37
C VAL A 472 22.01 9.87 -19.06
N ASP A 473 22.02 9.32 -17.88
CA ASP A 473 22.92 8.25 -17.44
C ASP A 473 22.27 6.86 -17.54
N GLU A 474 21.11 6.75 -18.23
CA GLU A 474 20.37 5.52 -18.45
C GLU A 474 20.33 5.16 -19.94
N PHE A 475 20.61 3.90 -20.27
CA PHE A 475 20.64 3.38 -21.65
C PHE A 475 19.78 2.11 -21.75
N ILE A 476 18.81 2.09 -22.68
CA ILE A 476 17.95 0.92 -22.92
C ILE A 476 18.74 -0.17 -23.63
N ASN A 477 19.06 -1.25 -22.97
CA ASN A 477 19.79 -2.37 -23.55
C ASN A 477 18.83 -3.48 -23.98
N ILE A 478 18.53 -3.56 -25.27
CA ILE A 478 17.64 -4.54 -25.88
C ILE A 478 18.47 -5.76 -26.27
N LYS A 479 18.05 -6.94 -25.84
CA LYS A 479 18.79 -8.21 -25.98
C LYS A 479 18.21 -9.15 -27.03
N VAL A 480 17.08 -8.78 -27.65
CA VAL A 480 16.39 -9.58 -28.68
C VAL A 480 16.53 -8.97 -30.08
N GLY A 481 16.47 -9.82 -31.09
CA GLY A 481 16.58 -9.43 -32.49
C GLY A 481 17.86 -8.66 -32.77
N ASP A 482 17.73 -7.63 -33.61
CA ASP A 482 18.83 -6.71 -33.93
C ASP A 482 19.06 -5.65 -32.84
N GLY A 483 18.38 -5.77 -31.69
CA GLY A 483 18.48 -4.89 -30.53
C GLY A 483 17.78 -3.55 -30.74
N GLN A 484 16.73 -3.54 -31.51
CA GLN A 484 15.90 -2.37 -31.73
C GLN A 484 14.58 -2.45 -30.99
N LEU A 485 13.96 -1.30 -30.72
CA LEU A 485 12.67 -1.23 -30.04
C LEU A 485 11.58 -2.03 -30.77
N LYS A 486 11.59 -2.07 -32.11
CA LYS A 486 10.65 -2.90 -32.90
C LYS A 486 10.73 -4.39 -32.53
N ASP A 487 11.95 -4.89 -32.26
CA ASP A 487 12.17 -6.28 -31.89
C ASP A 487 11.65 -6.56 -30.48
N LEU A 488 11.87 -5.63 -29.54
CA LEU A 488 11.33 -5.69 -28.21
C LEU A 488 9.79 -5.71 -28.24
N TYR A 489 9.16 -4.80 -28.99
CA TYR A 489 7.70 -4.74 -29.10
C TYR A 489 7.10 -6.02 -29.69
N LYS A 490 7.78 -6.61 -30.68
CA LYS A 490 7.39 -7.91 -31.25
C LYS A 490 7.51 -9.03 -30.23
N ALA A 491 8.58 -9.05 -29.44
CA ALA A 491 8.85 -10.09 -28.46
C ALA A 491 7.87 -10.08 -27.28
N VAL A 492 7.37 -8.91 -26.88
CA VAL A 492 6.39 -8.81 -25.75
C VAL A 492 4.92 -8.93 -26.18
N GLY A 493 4.66 -8.99 -27.51
CA GLY A 493 3.33 -9.21 -28.07
C GLY A 493 2.32 -8.11 -27.74
N ASP A 494 1.23 -8.46 -27.06
CA ASP A 494 0.14 -7.54 -26.71
C ASP A 494 0.42 -6.67 -25.46
N ALA A 495 1.61 -6.77 -24.87
CA ALA A 495 1.99 -5.95 -23.75
C ALA A 495 1.97 -4.45 -24.14
N ASN A 496 1.47 -3.64 -23.25
CA ASN A 496 1.41 -2.19 -23.42
C ASN A 496 2.16 -1.40 -22.34
N LEU A 497 2.80 -2.10 -21.39
CA LEU A 497 3.78 -1.55 -20.47
C LEU A 497 4.92 -2.56 -20.26
N ILE A 498 6.15 -2.07 -20.29
CA ILE A 498 7.36 -2.88 -20.12
C ILE A 498 8.22 -2.21 -19.04
N SER A 499 8.46 -2.90 -17.92
CA SER A 499 9.40 -2.42 -16.88
C SER A 499 10.82 -2.76 -17.27
N CYS A 500 11.59 -1.76 -17.71
CA CYS A 500 13.03 -1.88 -17.95
C CYS A 500 13.76 -1.76 -16.61
N THR A 501 14.14 -2.90 -16.03
CA THR A 501 14.79 -2.94 -14.71
C THR A 501 16.22 -2.44 -14.82
N TRP A 502 16.66 -1.61 -13.88
CA TRP A 502 18.02 -1.11 -13.80
C TRP A 502 19.03 -2.25 -13.69
N ARG A 503 20.12 -2.07 -14.39
CA ARG A 503 21.39 -2.74 -14.18
C ARG A 503 22.36 -1.65 -13.72
N LEU A 504 22.79 -1.67 -12.47
CA LEU A 504 23.72 -0.65 -11.95
C LEU A 504 25.12 -0.94 -12.47
N PHE A 505 25.66 -0.03 -13.24
CA PHE A 505 27.03 -0.05 -13.70
C PHE A 505 27.90 0.79 -12.77
N GLY A 506 29.03 0.21 -12.37
CA GLY A 506 30.07 0.89 -11.63
C GLY A 506 30.99 1.71 -12.53
N ASN A 507 32.07 2.18 -11.93
CA ASN A 507 33.08 2.97 -12.64
C ASN A 507 34.12 2.11 -13.38
N SER A 508 34.05 0.80 -13.33
CA SER A 508 35.02 -0.15 -13.90
C SER A 508 36.47 0.18 -13.50
N ASP A 509 36.67 0.62 -12.24
CA ASP A 509 37.94 1.11 -11.68
C ASP A 509 38.57 2.30 -12.45
N MET A 510 37.80 3.00 -13.28
CA MET A 510 38.21 4.21 -13.99
C MET A 510 37.94 5.45 -13.15
N HIS A 511 38.94 6.29 -12.96
CA HIS A 511 38.85 7.45 -12.09
C HIS A 511 38.76 8.76 -12.85
N GLY A 512 39.57 8.91 -13.92
CA GLY A 512 39.64 10.13 -14.72
C GLY A 512 38.54 10.23 -15.77
N PHE A 513 38.18 11.46 -16.12
CA PHE A 513 37.28 11.74 -17.24
C PHE A 513 37.94 11.40 -18.58
N SER A 514 37.21 10.72 -19.45
CA SER A 514 37.54 10.46 -20.85
C SER A 514 36.41 10.90 -21.75
N GLU A 515 36.72 11.22 -23.01
CA GLU A 515 35.78 11.56 -24.08
C GLU A 515 35.24 10.32 -24.79
N ASP A 516 35.74 9.12 -24.45
CA ASP A 516 35.21 7.86 -24.97
C ASP A 516 33.75 7.62 -24.53
N PRO A 517 32.96 6.91 -25.34
CA PRO A 517 31.58 6.62 -25.01
C PRO A 517 31.41 5.90 -23.67
N THR A 518 30.44 6.33 -22.88
CA THR A 518 30.06 5.76 -21.58
C THR A 518 29.85 4.24 -21.68
N ILE A 519 29.11 3.79 -22.69
CA ILE A 519 28.80 2.35 -22.87
C ILE A 519 30.00 1.51 -23.30
N LYS A 520 31.08 2.14 -23.78
CA LYS A 520 32.35 1.48 -24.11
C LYS A 520 33.23 1.34 -22.88
N MET A 521 33.27 2.38 -22.05
CA MET A 521 34.21 2.49 -20.93
C MET A 521 33.77 1.68 -19.70
N TYR A 522 32.50 1.75 -19.33
CA TYR A 522 32.01 1.15 -18.08
C TYR A 522 31.34 -0.18 -18.38
N THR A 523 32.05 -1.27 -18.13
CA THR A 523 31.63 -2.64 -18.46
C THR A 523 31.22 -3.45 -17.23
N HIS A 524 31.66 -3.05 -16.01
CA HIS A 524 31.38 -3.76 -14.79
C HIS A 524 30.08 -3.27 -14.14
N CYS A 525 29.29 -4.21 -13.67
CA CYS A 525 27.96 -3.92 -13.14
C CYS A 525 27.50 -4.87 -12.02
N ALA A 526 26.34 -4.58 -11.45
CA ALA A 526 25.66 -5.48 -10.53
C ALA A 526 25.21 -6.77 -11.24
N PRO A 527 25.18 -7.93 -10.55
CA PRO A 527 24.51 -9.13 -11.04
C PRO A 527 23.04 -8.91 -11.33
N GLU A 528 22.43 -9.71 -12.19
CA GLU A 528 20.98 -9.63 -12.49
C GLU A 528 20.15 -9.81 -11.23
N PHE A 529 20.54 -10.74 -10.39
CA PHE A 529 19.95 -10.89 -9.06
C PHE A 529 20.84 -10.23 -8.01
N SER A 530 20.56 -8.98 -7.69
CA SER A 530 21.24 -8.25 -6.63
C SER A 530 20.21 -7.83 -5.57
N PRO A 531 20.05 -8.60 -4.47
CA PRO A 531 18.99 -8.31 -3.49
C PRO A 531 19.20 -6.98 -2.77
N LYS A 532 20.43 -6.48 -2.75
CA LYS A 532 20.77 -5.22 -2.07
C LYS A 532 21.92 -4.50 -2.81
N PRO A 533 21.94 -3.19 -2.80
CA PRO A 533 20.89 -2.31 -2.29
C PRO A 533 19.62 -2.46 -3.13
N HIS A 534 18.45 -2.30 -2.51
CA HIS A 534 17.18 -2.47 -3.24
C HIS A 534 16.93 -1.42 -4.35
N HIS A 535 17.77 -0.40 -4.46
CA HIS A 535 17.81 0.49 -5.62
C HIS A 535 18.32 -0.20 -6.89
N ALA A 536 19.06 -1.31 -6.75
CA ALA A 536 19.54 -2.09 -7.90
C ALA A 536 18.39 -2.60 -8.79
N TRP A 537 17.18 -2.70 -8.25
CA TRP A 537 15.98 -3.13 -8.97
C TRP A 537 14.98 -2.02 -9.26
N GLY A 538 15.37 -0.77 -9.19
CA GLY A 538 14.57 0.30 -9.77
C GLY A 538 14.28 0.00 -11.25
N PHE A 539 13.18 0.56 -11.78
CA PHE A 539 12.88 0.45 -13.19
C PHE A 539 12.34 1.77 -13.75
N LYS A 540 12.46 1.92 -15.04
CA LYS A 540 11.68 2.87 -15.85
C LYS A 540 10.70 2.09 -16.70
N THR A 541 9.53 2.65 -16.96
CA THR A 541 8.50 1.95 -17.73
C THR A 541 8.35 2.57 -19.10
N LEU A 542 8.58 1.75 -20.11
CA LEU A 542 8.20 2.03 -21.49
C LEU A 542 6.72 1.64 -21.63
N PHE A 543 5.85 2.60 -22.02
CA PHE A 543 4.41 2.37 -22.04
C PHE A 543 3.71 2.94 -23.25
N ARG A 544 2.69 2.24 -23.74
CA ARG A 544 1.81 2.72 -24.81
C ARG A 544 0.89 3.84 -24.34
N ASN A 545 0.77 4.87 -25.15
CA ASN A 545 -0.03 6.06 -24.89
C ASN A 545 -1.52 5.82 -25.19
N THR A 546 -2.12 4.82 -24.55
CA THR A 546 -3.51 4.37 -24.78
C THR A 546 -4.56 5.15 -23.99
N GLY A 547 -4.15 6.09 -23.16
CA GLY A 547 -5.05 6.77 -22.23
C GLY A 547 -5.38 5.98 -20.97
N SER A 548 -4.81 4.78 -20.77
CA SER A 548 -5.01 4.00 -19.54
C SER A 548 -4.47 4.70 -18.30
N PHE A 549 -3.55 5.63 -18.47
CA PHE A 549 -2.99 6.47 -17.43
C PHE A 549 -3.12 7.94 -17.83
N LYS A 550 -3.44 8.80 -16.85
CA LYS A 550 -3.66 10.23 -17.08
C LYS A 550 -2.40 11.08 -17.04
N LYS A 551 -1.31 10.56 -16.46
CA LYS A 551 -0.11 11.34 -16.17
C LYS A 551 1.14 10.55 -16.47
N MET A 552 2.16 11.25 -16.92
CA MET A 552 3.52 10.73 -16.92
C MET A 552 4.08 10.64 -15.49
N GLY A 553 5.11 9.86 -15.29
CA GLY A 553 5.80 9.74 -14.00
C GLY A 553 7.21 9.24 -14.17
N VAL A 554 8.07 9.54 -13.20
CA VAL A 554 9.51 9.30 -13.25
C VAL A 554 9.88 7.84 -13.53
N HIS A 555 9.19 6.91 -12.86
CA HIS A 555 9.47 5.48 -13.00
C HIS A 555 8.39 4.74 -13.80
N ARG A 556 7.19 5.25 -13.80
CA ARG A 556 6.03 4.66 -14.47
C ARG A 556 4.93 5.70 -14.67
N PRO A 557 3.99 5.49 -15.60
CA PRO A 557 2.83 6.36 -15.73
C PRO A 557 1.99 6.34 -14.45
N LYS A 558 1.31 7.45 -14.17
CA LYS A 558 0.48 7.67 -12.97
C LYS A 558 -0.97 7.99 -13.35
N GLY A 559 -1.84 7.97 -12.36
CA GLY A 559 -3.26 8.28 -12.59
C GLY A 559 -3.96 7.19 -13.39
N LEU A 560 -3.71 5.92 -13.04
CA LEU A 560 -4.41 4.77 -13.62
C LEU A 560 -5.92 5.02 -13.70
N GLN A 561 -6.51 4.76 -14.86
CA GLN A 561 -7.95 4.74 -15.08
C GLN A 561 -8.47 3.30 -14.86
N PRO A 562 -9.08 3.01 -13.71
CA PRO A 562 -9.42 1.63 -13.35
C PRO A 562 -10.47 1.01 -14.27
N GLN A 563 -11.27 1.82 -14.97
CA GLN A 563 -12.22 1.37 -15.98
C GLN A 563 -11.55 0.65 -17.16
N LEU A 564 -10.28 0.99 -17.42
CA LEU A 564 -9.47 0.42 -18.50
C LEU A 564 -8.54 -0.71 -18.01
N LEU A 565 -8.67 -1.14 -16.76
CA LEU A 565 -7.80 -2.17 -16.15
C LEU A 565 -7.71 -3.46 -16.97
N LYS A 566 -8.81 -3.89 -17.59
CA LYS A 566 -8.86 -5.09 -18.44
C LYS A 566 -7.96 -5.02 -19.68
N HIS A 567 -7.59 -3.79 -20.10
CA HIS A 567 -6.74 -3.54 -21.26
C HIS A 567 -5.26 -3.36 -20.91
N ILE A 568 -4.90 -3.41 -19.62
CA ILE A 568 -3.51 -3.28 -19.19
C ILE A 568 -2.83 -4.65 -19.22
N ARG A 569 -1.75 -4.71 -19.99
CA ARG A 569 -0.83 -5.84 -20.08
C ARG A 569 0.57 -5.33 -19.75
N TRP A 570 0.92 -5.42 -18.48
CA TRP A 570 2.20 -4.95 -17.98
C TRP A 570 3.15 -6.12 -17.76
N VAL A 571 4.31 -6.07 -18.39
CA VAL A 571 5.35 -7.12 -18.31
C VAL A 571 6.66 -6.55 -17.74
N ASN A 572 7.50 -7.41 -17.20
CA ASN A 572 8.87 -7.09 -16.82
C ASN A 572 9.83 -7.19 -18.03
N GLY A 573 11.12 -6.94 -17.82
CA GLY A 573 12.15 -7.03 -18.84
C GLY A 573 12.41 -8.42 -19.44
N SER A 574 11.75 -9.46 -18.94
CA SER A 574 11.75 -10.82 -19.49
C SER A 574 10.41 -11.18 -20.16
N GLY A 575 9.49 -10.24 -20.32
CA GLY A 575 8.17 -10.48 -20.92
C GLY A 575 7.17 -11.15 -19.96
N LYS A 576 7.50 -11.36 -18.68
CA LYS A 576 6.61 -12.00 -17.70
C LYS A 576 5.63 -10.97 -17.12
N PRO A 577 4.32 -11.32 -16.98
CA PRO A 577 3.32 -10.41 -16.46
C PRO A 577 3.61 -9.95 -15.02
N LEU A 578 3.41 -8.67 -14.74
CA LEU A 578 3.44 -8.14 -13.38
C LEU A 578 2.10 -8.35 -12.66
N PRO A 579 2.09 -8.58 -11.34
CA PRO A 579 0.86 -8.68 -10.57
C PRO A 579 0.12 -7.34 -10.55
N LYS A 580 -1.21 -7.37 -10.55
CA LYS A 580 -2.05 -6.16 -10.53
C LYS A 580 -1.79 -5.26 -9.32
N SER A 581 -1.33 -5.81 -8.20
CA SER A 581 -0.89 -5.05 -7.02
C SER A 581 0.17 -3.99 -7.34
N ASP A 582 1.00 -4.23 -8.35
CA ASP A 582 2.12 -3.37 -8.72
C ASP A 582 1.70 -2.19 -9.62
N PHE A 583 0.54 -2.26 -10.28
CA PHE A 583 0.11 -1.30 -11.30
C PHE A 583 0.01 0.15 -10.81
N ARG A 584 -0.14 0.38 -9.52
CA ARG A 584 -0.28 1.72 -8.96
C ARG A 584 0.97 2.25 -8.25
N ASN A 585 1.72 1.39 -7.58
CA ASN A 585 2.74 1.85 -6.63
C ASN A 585 4.15 1.31 -6.90
N ALA A 586 4.31 0.29 -7.74
CA ALA A 586 5.62 -0.26 -8.02
C ALA A 586 6.52 0.79 -8.72
N TRP A 587 7.76 0.90 -8.30
CA TRP A 587 8.82 1.69 -8.90
C TRP A 587 10.13 0.90 -8.99
N ARG A 588 10.13 -0.29 -8.44
CA ARG A 588 11.22 -1.26 -8.44
C ARG A 588 10.66 -2.66 -8.58
N SER A 589 11.44 -3.54 -9.15
CA SER A 589 11.18 -4.97 -9.19
C SER A 589 11.41 -5.61 -7.81
N THR A 590 11.01 -6.85 -7.67
CA THR A 590 11.20 -7.71 -6.51
C THR A 590 11.78 -9.04 -6.97
N LYS A 591 12.11 -9.94 -6.05
CA LYS A 591 12.58 -11.30 -6.39
C LYS A 591 11.63 -12.05 -7.34
N SER A 592 10.34 -11.78 -7.27
CA SER A 592 9.32 -12.43 -8.11
C SER A 592 8.98 -11.67 -9.39
N THR A 593 9.43 -10.42 -9.54
CA THR A 593 9.01 -9.55 -10.66
C THR A 593 10.17 -8.96 -11.48
N TYR A 594 11.43 -9.17 -11.07
CA TYR A 594 12.55 -8.73 -11.90
C TYR A 594 12.65 -9.53 -13.22
N GLY A 595 13.28 -8.95 -14.24
CA GLY A 595 13.53 -9.62 -15.51
C GLY A 595 14.47 -8.80 -16.40
N TYR A 596 15.36 -9.50 -17.12
CA TYR A 596 16.42 -8.91 -17.93
C TYR A 596 16.61 -9.58 -19.29
N ASP A 597 15.82 -10.63 -19.60
CA ASP A 597 16.09 -11.49 -20.78
C ASP A 597 15.88 -10.77 -22.11
N LEU A 598 14.86 -9.89 -22.20
CA LEU A 598 14.53 -9.13 -23.41
C LEU A 598 15.10 -7.72 -23.38
N VAL A 599 15.10 -7.09 -22.20
CA VAL A 599 15.56 -5.71 -22.03
C VAL A 599 16.01 -5.44 -20.60
N SER A 600 17.08 -4.67 -20.46
CA SER A 600 17.52 -4.03 -19.22
C SER A 600 17.66 -2.51 -19.43
N LEU A 601 17.75 -1.76 -18.34
CA LEU A 601 18.12 -0.35 -18.36
C LEU A 601 19.48 -0.21 -17.69
N ASN A 602 20.53 -0.04 -18.49
CA ASN A 602 21.87 0.14 -17.96
C ASN A 602 22.00 1.54 -17.36
N HIS A 603 22.33 1.61 -16.08
CA HIS A 603 22.34 2.87 -15.32
C HIS A 603 23.77 3.18 -14.85
N TYR A 604 24.39 4.15 -15.48
CA TYR A 604 25.76 4.62 -15.25
C TYR A 604 25.78 5.78 -14.25
N ALA A 605 25.21 5.55 -13.07
CA ALA A 605 24.90 6.59 -12.09
C ALA A 605 26.13 7.34 -11.57
N VAL A 606 27.29 6.72 -11.56
CA VAL A 606 28.54 7.29 -11.04
C VAL A 606 29.52 7.67 -12.14
N ARG A 607 29.53 6.95 -13.29
CA ARG A 607 30.57 7.05 -14.33
C ARG A 607 31.97 6.93 -13.70
N ASN A 608 32.81 7.97 -13.77
CA ASN A 608 34.12 8.03 -13.13
C ASN A 608 34.13 9.04 -11.96
N ALA A 609 35.20 9.04 -11.15
CA ALA A 609 35.31 9.89 -9.97
C ALA A 609 35.33 11.38 -10.32
N ASP A 610 35.98 11.79 -11.42
CA ASP A 610 36.01 13.16 -11.90
C ASP A 610 34.59 13.69 -12.23
N SER A 611 33.85 12.96 -13.07
CA SER A 611 32.49 13.33 -13.43
C SER A 611 31.53 13.26 -12.25
N PHE A 612 31.82 12.39 -11.26
CA PHE A 612 31.02 12.31 -10.04
C PHE A 612 31.21 13.55 -9.15
N LEU A 613 32.43 14.11 -9.05
CA LEU A 613 32.65 15.38 -8.37
C LEU A 613 31.77 16.48 -8.97
N VAL A 614 31.74 16.61 -10.29
CA VAL A 614 30.89 17.60 -11.00
C VAL A 614 29.42 17.33 -10.74
N LYS A 615 28.99 16.06 -10.79
CA LYS A 615 27.62 15.65 -10.50
C LYS A 615 27.20 15.98 -9.05
N ARG A 616 28.10 15.82 -8.09
CA ARG A 616 27.88 16.17 -6.68
C ARG A 616 27.75 17.67 -6.52
N ASP A 617 28.66 18.47 -7.08
CA ASP A 617 28.69 19.94 -6.97
C ASP A 617 27.43 20.61 -7.56
N ARG A 618 26.95 20.14 -8.73
CA ARG A 618 25.72 20.67 -9.33
C ARG A 618 24.44 20.32 -8.54
N GLY A 619 24.51 19.37 -7.61
CA GLY A 619 23.40 18.87 -6.82
C GLY A 619 22.44 17.98 -7.61
N ARG A 620 21.42 17.46 -6.91
CA ARG A 620 20.37 16.63 -7.53
C ARG A 620 19.29 17.50 -8.16
N VAL A 621 18.88 17.14 -9.38
CA VAL A 621 17.75 17.79 -10.05
C VAL A 621 16.44 17.64 -9.25
N ASN A 622 16.27 16.55 -8.49
CA ASN A 622 15.00 16.23 -7.81
C ASN A 622 15.03 16.27 -6.27
N HIS A 623 16.21 16.27 -5.65
CA HIS A 623 16.37 16.21 -4.20
C HIS A 623 17.51 17.15 -3.78
N VAL A 624 17.26 18.44 -3.90
CA VAL A 624 18.24 19.52 -3.61
C VAL A 624 18.79 19.41 -2.17
N ASP A 625 18.01 18.87 -1.24
CA ASP A 625 18.34 18.75 0.18
C ASP A 625 19.17 17.48 0.54
N ARG A 626 19.57 16.66 -0.44
CA ARG A 626 20.31 15.42 -0.18
C ARG A 626 21.64 15.42 -0.89
N ASP A 627 22.72 15.49 -0.12
CA ASP A 627 24.08 15.33 -0.65
C ASP A 627 24.25 13.99 -1.38
N GLN A 628 24.93 14.02 -2.53
CA GLN A 628 25.43 12.85 -3.23
C GLN A 628 26.83 12.50 -2.69
N GLY A 629 26.91 12.21 -1.40
CA GLY A 629 28.17 11.90 -0.73
C GLY A 629 28.64 10.45 -0.93
N LEU A 630 29.59 10.05 -0.08
CA LEU A 630 30.27 8.76 -0.13
C LEU A 630 29.30 7.56 -0.08
N ALA A 631 28.23 7.65 0.70
CA ALA A 631 27.20 6.61 0.77
C ALA A 631 26.43 6.43 -0.55
N TYR A 632 26.25 7.50 -1.34
CA TYR A 632 25.64 7.39 -2.67
C TYR A 632 26.60 6.72 -3.65
N TRP A 633 27.87 7.16 -3.71
CA TRP A 633 28.90 6.55 -4.52
C TRP A 633 28.98 5.02 -4.22
N PHE A 634 29.21 4.66 -2.97
CA PHE A 634 29.28 3.28 -2.53
C PHE A 634 28.07 2.45 -2.97
N ARG A 635 26.88 2.97 -2.85
CA ARG A 635 25.65 2.26 -3.19
C ARG A 635 25.47 2.07 -4.70
N MET A 636 25.89 3.02 -5.51
CA MET A 636 25.66 3.00 -6.97
C MET A 636 26.86 2.45 -7.76
N ASN A 637 28.05 2.45 -7.17
CA ASN A 637 29.27 1.95 -7.81
C ASN A 637 29.39 0.43 -7.60
N ASN A 638 28.89 -0.36 -8.56
CA ASN A 638 28.91 -1.82 -8.46
C ASN A 638 29.72 -2.43 -9.62
N ASN A 639 30.90 -2.98 -9.28
CA ASN A 639 31.84 -3.57 -10.22
C ASN A 639 31.95 -5.11 -10.06
N THR A 640 30.83 -5.78 -9.70
CA THR A 640 30.87 -7.22 -9.32
C THR A 640 31.07 -8.15 -10.50
N ILE A 641 30.46 -7.87 -11.66
CA ILE A 641 30.57 -8.70 -12.87
C ILE A 641 30.71 -7.83 -14.11
N GLU A 642 31.24 -8.39 -15.18
CA GLU A 642 31.31 -7.72 -16.48
C GLU A 642 30.07 -8.00 -17.35
N ASP A 643 29.56 -6.98 -18.05
CA ASP A 643 28.47 -7.09 -19.03
C ASP A 643 28.78 -6.24 -20.28
N LEU A 644 29.10 -6.91 -21.36
CA LEU A 644 29.45 -6.34 -22.68
C LEU A 644 28.25 -6.32 -23.64
N SER A 645 27.05 -6.72 -23.21
CA SER A 645 25.92 -6.96 -24.09
C SER A 645 25.45 -5.71 -24.86
N ILE A 646 25.56 -4.53 -24.25
CA ILE A 646 25.20 -3.24 -24.88
C ILE A 646 26.20 -2.83 -25.97
N GLN A 647 27.46 -3.26 -25.87
CA GLN A 647 28.54 -2.86 -26.79
C GLN A 647 28.31 -3.31 -28.23
N LYS A 648 27.49 -4.31 -28.45
CA LYS A 648 27.05 -4.74 -29.78
C LYS A 648 26.35 -3.61 -30.58
N ARG A 649 25.96 -2.51 -29.88
CA ARG A 649 25.30 -1.36 -30.49
C ARG A 649 26.25 -0.18 -30.74
N ILE A 650 27.51 -0.26 -30.32
CA ILE A 650 28.51 0.80 -30.55
C ILE A 650 28.64 1.16 -32.05
N PRO A 651 28.78 0.24 -32.99
CA PRO A 651 28.89 0.63 -34.39
C PRO A 651 27.72 1.46 -34.91
N MET A 652 26.47 1.05 -34.56
CA MET A 652 25.29 1.80 -34.96
C MET A 652 25.18 3.17 -34.30
N MET A 653 25.59 3.25 -33.01
CA MET A 653 25.64 4.51 -32.28
C MET A 653 26.70 5.44 -32.89
N GLU A 654 27.89 4.95 -33.19
CA GLU A 654 28.98 5.74 -33.76
C GLU A 654 28.60 6.31 -35.15
N GLU A 655 27.87 5.56 -35.98
CA GLU A 655 27.31 6.09 -37.21
C GLU A 655 26.37 7.28 -36.97
N LYS A 656 25.46 7.18 -35.99
CA LYS A 656 24.57 8.29 -35.62
C LYS A 656 25.34 9.47 -35.03
N LEU A 657 26.31 9.19 -34.18
CA LEU A 657 27.18 10.21 -33.60
C LEU A 657 27.97 10.95 -34.67
N LYS A 658 28.54 10.24 -35.64
CA LYS A 658 29.24 10.83 -36.78
C LYS A 658 28.35 11.78 -37.56
N VAL A 659 27.09 11.43 -37.79
CA VAL A 659 26.12 12.31 -38.50
C VAL A 659 25.88 13.60 -37.67
N LEU A 660 25.71 13.51 -36.37
CA LEU A 660 25.55 14.69 -35.49
C LEU A 660 26.79 15.58 -35.48
N MET A 661 27.96 14.96 -35.34
CA MET A 661 29.27 15.66 -35.32
C MET A 661 29.70 16.23 -36.67
N ALA A 662 29.10 15.83 -37.78
CA ALA A 662 29.36 16.40 -39.09
C ALA A 662 28.90 17.87 -39.21
N ASP A 663 27.96 18.31 -38.35
CA ASP A 663 27.61 19.74 -38.26
C ASP A 663 28.67 20.49 -37.41
N PRO A 664 29.40 21.47 -38.01
CA PRO A 664 30.49 22.13 -37.31
C PRO A 664 30.06 22.97 -36.12
N ASN A 665 28.80 23.40 -36.03
CA ASN A 665 28.29 24.13 -34.90
C ASN A 665 28.00 23.18 -33.73
N ILE A 666 27.41 22.01 -34.00
CA ILE A 666 27.18 20.95 -33.01
C ILE A 666 28.53 20.46 -32.47
N ALA A 667 29.49 20.16 -33.35
CA ALA A 667 30.82 19.72 -32.94
C ALA A 667 31.52 20.77 -32.04
N ARG A 668 31.51 22.04 -32.46
CA ARG A 668 32.10 23.15 -31.69
C ARG A 668 31.45 23.26 -30.31
N GLN A 669 30.14 23.20 -30.21
CA GLN A 669 29.42 23.31 -28.94
C GLN A 669 29.67 22.09 -28.06
N HIS A 670 29.79 20.90 -28.65
CA HIS A 670 30.18 19.69 -27.90
C HIS A 670 31.54 19.87 -27.20
N TYR A 671 32.56 20.30 -27.96
CA TYR A 671 33.87 20.53 -27.40
C TYR A 671 33.90 21.67 -26.37
N ARG A 672 33.04 22.69 -26.51
CA ARG A 672 32.85 23.72 -25.46
C ARG A 672 32.30 23.11 -24.18
N CYS A 673 31.30 22.24 -24.24
CA CYS A 673 30.76 21.54 -23.10
C CYS A 673 31.80 20.62 -22.44
N VAL A 674 32.60 19.92 -23.25
CA VAL A 674 33.72 19.07 -22.77
C VAL A 674 34.75 19.93 -22.06
N ALA A 675 35.15 21.06 -22.62
CA ALA A 675 36.09 21.99 -22.01
C ALA A 675 35.56 22.53 -20.66
N ALA A 676 34.32 22.99 -20.62
CA ALA A 676 33.67 23.46 -19.41
C ALA A 676 33.62 22.37 -18.29
N HIS A 677 33.42 21.11 -18.68
CA HIS A 677 33.45 19.98 -17.76
C HIS A 677 34.85 19.73 -17.20
N LYS A 678 35.89 19.77 -18.04
CA LYS A 678 37.29 19.62 -17.64
C LYS A 678 37.73 20.77 -16.72
N ASP A 679 37.35 22.01 -17.06
CA ASP A 679 37.64 23.17 -16.24
C ASP A 679 36.97 23.07 -14.86
N LYS A 680 35.73 22.58 -14.82
CA LYS A 680 35.01 22.36 -13.55
C LYS A 680 35.67 21.25 -12.71
N ILE A 681 36.12 20.16 -13.32
CA ILE A 681 36.90 19.11 -12.64
C ILE A 681 38.16 19.70 -12.02
N SER A 682 38.92 20.46 -12.81
CA SER A 682 40.16 21.10 -12.35
C SER A 682 39.91 22.06 -11.17
N ALA A 683 38.88 22.90 -11.27
CA ALA A 683 38.48 23.82 -10.21
C ALA A 683 38.09 23.07 -8.91
N LEU A 684 37.35 21.96 -9.02
CA LEU A 684 36.97 21.16 -7.87
C LEU A 684 38.18 20.48 -7.22
N LYS A 685 39.09 19.92 -8.02
CA LYS A 685 40.32 19.28 -7.49
C LYS A 685 41.30 20.26 -6.83
N ASN A 686 41.25 21.53 -7.20
CA ASN A 686 42.01 22.59 -6.52
C ASN A 686 41.45 22.95 -5.14
N ASN A 687 40.25 22.52 -4.81
CA ASN A 687 39.67 22.69 -3.47
C ASN A 687 40.10 21.49 -2.59
N LYS A 688 40.70 21.78 -1.42
CA LYS A 688 41.25 20.76 -0.51
C LYS A 688 40.20 19.72 -0.06
N GLU A 689 38.99 20.16 0.26
CA GLU A 689 37.92 19.26 0.69
C GLU A 689 37.46 18.32 -0.45
N GLN A 690 37.28 18.89 -1.64
CA GLN A 690 36.87 18.12 -2.81
C GLN A 690 37.97 17.16 -3.26
N MET A 691 39.25 17.55 -3.13
CA MET A 691 40.38 16.66 -3.43
C MET A 691 40.46 15.50 -2.44
N ALA A 692 40.33 15.75 -1.15
CA ALA A 692 40.26 14.69 -0.13
C ALA A 692 39.09 13.72 -0.36
N PHE A 693 37.95 14.25 -0.81
CA PHE A 693 36.81 13.42 -1.19
C PHE A 693 37.12 12.58 -2.44
N TYR A 694 37.76 13.14 -3.45
CA TYR A 694 38.22 12.43 -4.64
C TYR A 694 39.17 11.29 -4.28
N GLU A 695 40.18 11.54 -3.45
CA GLU A 695 41.10 10.53 -2.95
C GLU A 695 40.39 9.38 -2.22
N THR A 696 39.36 9.73 -1.45
CA THR A 696 38.52 8.73 -0.80
C THR A 696 37.78 7.86 -1.83
N LEU A 697 37.18 8.48 -2.88
CA LEU A 697 36.44 7.75 -3.93
C LEU A 697 37.35 6.79 -4.73
N THR A 698 38.61 7.19 -4.96
CA THR A 698 39.59 6.48 -5.79
C THR A 698 40.54 5.57 -4.98
N SER A 699 40.28 5.46 -3.67
CA SER A 699 41.12 4.61 -2.80
C SER A 699 40.97 3.11 -3.12
N PRO A 700 42.02 2.30 -2.92
CA PRO A 700 41.97 0.83 -3.10
C PRO A 700 40.84 0.20 -2.26
N ARG A 701 40.55 0.79 -1.09
CA ARG A 701 39.44 0.36 -0.24
C ARG A 701 38.11 0.46 -0.94
N MET A 702 37.82 1.59 -1.59
CA MET A 702 36.57 1.80 -2.30
C MET A 702 36.45 0.96 -3.56
N GLU A 703 37.53 0.70 -4.26
CA GLU A 703 37.58 -0.24 -5.38
C GLU A 703 37.21 -1.66 -4.92
N LYS A 704 37.81 -2.14 -3.84
CA LYS A 704 37.51 -3.46 -3.26
C LYS A 704 36.03 -3.54 -2.85
N LEU A 705 35.51 -2.52 -2.15
CA LEU A 705 34.12 -2.45 -1.69
C LEU A 705 33.13 -2.46 -2.86
N SER A 706 33.45 -1.88 -4.01
CA SER A 706 32.58 -1.88 -5.19
C SER A 706 32.31 -3.30 -5.75
N LYS A 707 33.20 -4.25 -5.45
CA LYS A 707 33.12 -5.67 -5.87
C LYS A 707 32.46 -6.56 -4.79
N MET A 708 32.19 -6.01 -3.59
CA MET A 708 31.74 -6.76 -2.41
C MET A 708 30.25 -6.60 -2.09
N HIS A 709 29.45 -5.90 -2.90
CA HIS A 709 28.04 -5.57 -2.61
C HIS A 709 27.19 -6.78 -2.23
N LYS A 710 27.48 -7.96 -2.78
CA LYS A 710 26.74 -9.20 -2.49
C LYS A 710 26.80 -9.62 -1.02
N TYR A 711 27.82 -9.18 -0.28
CA TYR A 711 28.06 -9.54 1.12
C TYR A 711 27.34 -8.62 2.11
N PHE A 712 26.82 -7.47 1.68
CA PHE A 712 26.35 -6.42 2.59
C PHE A 712 24.86 -6.42 2.80
N GLY A 713 24.45 -6.28 4.07
CA GLY A 713 23.06 -6.05 4.47
C GLY A 713 22.54 -4.64 4.09
N SER A 714 21.22 -4.46 4.08
CA SER A 714 20.60 -3.18 3.70
C SER A 714 21.09 -1.99 4.52
N ASN A 715 21.33 -2.18 5.82
CA ASN A 715 21.75 -1.11 6.72
C ASN A 715 23.16 -0.60 6.42
N VAL A 716 24.05 -1.46 5.90
CA VAL A 716 25.39 -1.06 5.46
C VAL A 716 25.30 0.01 4.35
N PHE A 717 24.41 -0.19 3.39
CA PHE A 717 24.20 0.79 2.31
C PHE A 717 23.55 2.09 2.77
N PHE A 718 22.82 2.08 3.89
CA PHE A 718 22.29 3.30 4.50
C PHE A 718 23.33 4.05 5.31
N ASN A 719 24.13 3.32 6.11
CA ASN A 719 25.15 3.92 6.96
C ASN A 719 26.38 4.38 6.17
N GLY A 720 26.62 3.79 4.98
CA GLY A 720 27.77 4.10 4.12
C GLY A 720 28.99 3.22 4.37
N PRO A 721 30.04 3.32 3.54
CA PRO A 721 31.18 2.41 3.55
C PRO A 721 32.04 2.50 4.83
N GLN A 722 31.98 3.60 5.56
CA GLN A 722 32.72 3.81 6.81
C GLN A 722 32.31 2.88 7.95
N CYS A 723 31.10 2.27 7.88
CA CYS A 723 30.63 1.31 8.88
C CYS A 723 31.19 -0.11 8.67
N ILE A 724 32.00 -0.32 7.62
CA ILE A 724 32.61 -1.61 7.31
C ILE A 724 34.05 -1.63 7.84
N PRO A 725 34.40 -2.49 8.80
CA PRO A 725 35.78 -2.62 9.30
C PRO A 725 36.78 -3.09 8.23
N ASP A 726 38.01 -2.67 8.34
CA ASP A 726 39.03 -3.00 7.35
C ASP A 726 39.39 -4.50 7.30
N ASP A 727 39.31 -5.21 8.40
CA ASP A 727 39.44 -6.67 8.44
C ASP A 727 38.39 -7.37 7.57
N ILE A 728 37.16 -6.83 7.52
CA ILE A 728 36.11 -7.30 6.59
C ILE A 728 36.46 -6.95 5.13
N VAL A 729 37.02 -5.76 4.88
CA VAL A 729 37.34 -5.34 3.51
C VAL A 729 38.46 -6.19 2.89
N TRP A 730 39.48 -6.50 3.67
CA TRP A 730 40.71 -7.12 3.15
C TRP A 730 40.75 -8.65 3.28
N ALA A 731 39.82 -9.25 4.05
CA ALA A 731 39.72 -10.70 4.15
C ALA A 731 39.15 -11.35 2.87
N ASP A 732 39.45 -12.62 2.69
CA ASP A 732 38.74 -13.48 1.74
C ASP A 732 37.50 -14.05 2.40
N HIS A 733 36.37 -13.95 1.70
CA HIS A 733 35.08 -14.36 2.22
C HIS A 733 34.45 -15.53 1.46
N PRO A 734 33.90 -16.53 2.16
CA PRO A 734 33.11 -17.58 1.52
C PRO A 734 31.86 -17.01 0.85
N LYS A 735 31.26 -17.79 -0.07
CA LYS A 735 30.10 -17.32 -0.88
C LYS A 735 28.86 -16.96 -0.06
N ASP A 736 28.71 -17.57 1.10
CA ASP A 736 27.59 -17.40 2.04
C ASP A 736 27.86 -16.35 3.14
N PHE A 737 29.03 -15.72 3.13
CA PHE A 737 29.34 -14.62 4.05
C PHE A 737 28.33 -13.48 3.95
N SER A 738 27.93 -12.91 5.09
CA SER A 738 27.06 -11.76 5.17
C SER A 738 27.47 -10.85 6.32
N PHE A 739 27.62 -9.56 6.02
CA PHE A 739 27.90 -8.51 6.99
C PHE A 739 26.73 -7.53 7.07
N THR A 740 26.30 -7.19 8.27
CA THR A 740 25.25 -6.18 8.51
C THR A 740 25.54 -5.40 9.79
N VAL A 741 24.96 -4.22 9.89
CA VAL A 741 25.08 -3.33 11.05
C VAL A 741 23.67 -2.87 11.47
N GLU A 742 23.52 -2.39 12.69
CA GLU A 742 22.30 -1.73 13.11
C GLU A 742 22.10 -0.42 12.35
N ARG A 743 20.84 -0.08 12.11
CA ARG A 743 20.52 1.18 11.43
C ARG A 743 20.78 2.35 12.39
N GLN A 744 21.73 3.20 12.06
CA GLN A 744 21.88 4.48 12.76
C GLN A 744 20.64 5.34 12.55
N ALA A 745 20.10 5.90 13.64
CA ALA A 745 19.05 6.91 13.55
C ALA A 745 19.61 8.09 12.72
N ASN A 746 18.86 8.56 11.72
CA ASN A 746 19.24 9.80 11.04
C ASN A 746 19.41 10.89 12.09
N PRO A 747 20.51 11.62 12.13
CA PRO A 747 20.55 12.87 12.88
C PRO A 747 19.43 13.74 12.28
N SER A 748 18.51 14.15 13.13
CA SER A 748 17.32 14.97 12.85
C SER A 748 17.68 16.29 12.18
#